data_b9838c0c4584d20f86a2e82581612bc7
#
_entry.id   b9838c0c4584d20f86a2e82581612bc7
#
_cell.length_a   1.000
_cell.length_b   1.000
_cell.length_c   1.000
_cell.angle_alpha   90.00
_cell.angle_beta   90.00
_cell.angle_gamma   90.00
#
_symmetry.space_group_name_H-M   'P 1'
#
loop_
_entity.id
_entity.type
_entity.pdbx_description
1 polymer ?
#
loop_
_entity_poly.entity_id
_entity_poly.type
_entity_poly.pdbx_seq_one_letter_code
_entity_poly.pdbx_strand_id
1 'polypeptide(L)'
;MKRFVTIFGMALCMLMGFMATAKASTITTIGPVDNYGFLTGPDGSTWTYTAAYTAQYGEVTAAEISIYDNYHNLVGTLNETFQLAETDLFVRDVEINSLVTRKFFNSDNNIEIMLFISVATKDYTGRFYNSVFSLSEGGSTHVCNVDGNQVLAKNISTNNNDNYTMVFFRQYYDENNTLYYNYDVYGKAVYGTSQPVLKHTFEIPYQHIASLNDPMPIYMMQSGEYTIDYVVAQYEKPFFDPSIPVYEEPVVNPDNHLVITRYDNKFKQLSEVKIPMVQDEDPAFLYTFYYLGGLGGQNDVILDYNGTGEMAFVVTVDNYETASDGSVYSYYLYDSKGNKINTIAEYGLGTIYMSDLPGHSKQYAFLKNENDVEFIQMVDVPSCKTVARIPLYNGGATLSGNWDRVPQGDSYQYVVSLLQGENAEDGTIHQRIAWFTNKGKLDHYDDLNLGHRVETAQVNIQSAVLNPRLFNADNAREYMVLLKRTKVGSSDKEEVLLICNNEGETLLELGADAAKGGALSMINVLNEKTNPVLLCAYNNDSQFTLNFHALPLSKNTLQGDGTAANPYQITCAADFIQIDDQPMAYYQIMNDIDFGGAAFGGLQKTFGGKLDGGNKQLTNLYLNGSGLFREVVDTAVIKNIHLIEPVMALNGNGLYAGLVANTMRGGFTDEGAELSAQLSNVHVVAPVIVGQDFAGVCGGLIGEATLFVKMSECSLQEANIELPHAEAVGGLVGHMMTSSSMHVAAFSGKLQGGAMVGGIAASVDGDSPVQHAHVNADIAGATIVGGIVGSCERAIIANNYVEGTLALALATEKGGVGGIVGALAADIMGQATDAIVYDNIVALQSIQAPQGAIAHRVVGFSSCNDYEYDWDNVDWNKDQSEWPRIYFNTEKCLKDNYVTSALAILDATITAEHTTTEGADMAANELTSEWLNTHGFALGNSVTAPWVMNNGALYLWFEDGQTGTGIEDIWTDNATYTARKMLINGQVVIIRDGKLYNVMGYSL
;
A
#
# COMPACT_ATOMS: atom_id res chain seq x y z
N MET A 1 -42.57 49.28 -17.98
CA MET A 1 -41.71 49.22 -16.81
C MET A 1 -42.11 48.16 -15.78
N LYS A 2 -43.38 47.89 -15.49
CA LYS A 2 -43.75 46.82 -14.54
C LYS A 2 -43.55 45.38 -15.01
N ARG A 3 -43.47 45.08 -16.28
CA ARG A 3 -43.17 43.72 -16.81
C ARG A 3 -41.68 43.42 -16.91
N PHE A 4 -40.81 44.41 -16.93
CA PHE A 4 -39.35 44.22 -16.91
C PHE A 4 -38.80 43.93 -15.50
N VAL A 5 -39.43 44.45 -14.46
CA VAL A 5 -39.03 44.22 -13.08
C VAL A 5 -39.40 42.81 -12.63
N THR A 6 -40.51 42.24 -13.13
CA THR A 6 -40.95 40.87 -12.79
C THR A 6 -40.09 39.79 -13.47
N ILE A 7 -39.58 40.05 -14.69
CA ILE A 7 -38.70 39.11 -15.38
C ILE A 7 -37.28 39.15 -14.80
N PHE A 8 -36.78 40.30 -14.33
CA PHE A 8 -35.50 40.41 -13.66
C PHE A 8 -35.56 39.86 -12.21
N GLY A 9 -36.67 39.99 -11.53
CA GLY A 9 -36.88 39.38 -10.21
C GLY A 9 -37.01 37.87 -10.27
N MET A 10 -37.61 37.28 -11.31
CA MET A 10 -37.66 35.83 -11.54
C MET A 10 -36.29 35.28 -12.02
N ALA A 11 -35.56 36.01 -12.83
CA ALA A 11 -34.20 35.60 -13.21
C ALA A 11 -33.20 35.67 -12.03
N LEU A 12 -33.35 36.65 -11.15
CA LEU A 12 -32.52 36.75 -9.93
C LEU A 12 -32.93 35.71 -8.87
N CYS A 13 -34.21 35.34 -8.78
CA CYS A 13 -34.65 34.21 -7.94
C CYS A 13 -34.33 32.83 -8.56
N MET A 14 -34.14 32.71 -9.87
CA MET A 14 -33.63 31.49 -10.48
C MET A 14 -32.10 31.40 -10.45
N LEU A 15 -31.38 32.48 -10.27
CA LEU A 15 -29.93 32.45 -10.02
C LEU A 15 -29.54 32.28 -8.53
N MET A 16 -30.50 32.44 -7.59
CA MET A 16 -30.27 32.15 -6.18
C MET A 16 -30.86 30.81 -5.71
N GLY A 17 -31.28 29.99 -6.62
CA GLY A 17 -31.84 28.69 -6.32
C GLY A 17 -31.14 27.61 -7.10
N PHE A 18 -30.11 27.10 -6.52
CA PHE A 18 -29.52 25.78 -6.57
C PHE A 18 -27.98 25.87 -6.44
N MET A 19 -27.50 26.37 -5.32
CA MET A 19 -26.32 25.74 -4.79
C MET A 19 -26.82 24.41 -4.24
N ALA A 20 -26.79 23.38 -5.06
CA ALA A 20 -26.90 22.03 -4.61
C ALA A 20 -25.65 21.78 -3.77
N THR A 21 -25.78 21.91 -2.44
CA THR A 21 -24.74 21.37 -1.54
C THR A 21 -24.47 19.95 -1.98
N ALA A 22 -23.26 19.66 -2.34
CA ALA A 22 -22.85 18.31 -2.72
C ALA A 22 -23.30 17.37 -1.59
N LYS A 23 -24.14 16.41 -1.92
CA LYS A 23 -24.63 15.48 -0.93
C LYS A 23 -23.59 14.37 -0.88
N ALA A 24 -22.76 14.36 0.17
CA ALA A 24 -21.83 13.28 0.40
C ALA A 24 -22.58 11.94 0.34
N SER A 25 -22.19 11.05 -0.53
CA SER A 25 -22.76 9.71 -0.55
C SER A 25 -22.06 8.87 0.52
N THR A 26 -22.81 8.35 1.48
CA THR A 26 -22.29 7.38 2.43
C THR A 26 -22.05 6.07 1.73
N ILE A 27 -20.80 5.57 1.75
CA ILE A 27 -20.44 4.26 1.20
C ILE A 27 -21.00 3.18 2.13
N THR A 28 -20.70 3.33 3.43
CA THR A 28 -21.12 2.38 4.46
C THR A 28 -21.34 3.09 5.79
N THR A 29 -22.17 2.50 6.64
CA THR A 29 -22.40 2.92 8.01
C THR A 29 -22.17 1.72 8.91
N ILE A 30 -21.31 1.90 9.92
CA ILE A 30 -21.05 0.89 10.95
C ILE A 30 -21.57 1.44 12.27
N GLY A 31 -22.36 0.65 12.99
CA GLY A 31 -22.87 1.01 14.29
C GLY A 31 -24.38 0.81 14.43
N PRO A 32 -24.94 1.05 15.64
CA PRO A 32 -24.26 1.62 16.81
C PRO A 32 -23.25 0.65 17.43
N VAL A 33 -22.09 1.16 17.89
CA VAL A 33 -21.01 0.39 18.52
C VAL A 33 -20.52 1.09 19.79
N ASP A 34 -20.04 0.33 20.77
CA ASP A 34 -19.63 0.89 22.06
C ASP A 34 -18.25 1.56 21.98
N ASN A 35 -17.35 1.00 21.14
CA ASN A 35 -16.02 1.54 20.94
C ASN A 35 -15.54 1.25 19.51
N TYR A 36 -14.59 2.02 19.00
CA TYR A 36 -13.95 1.82 17.69
C TYR A 36 -12.54 2.36 17.70
N GLY A 37 -11.74 1.94 16.72
CA GLY A 37 -10.40 2.47 16.50
C GLY A 37 -9.85 2.02 15.17
N PHE A 38 -8.54 2.21 15.00
CA PHE A 38 -7.86 1.98 13.74
C PHE A 38 -6.72 0.98 13.91
N LEU A 39 -6.51 0.21 12.86
CA LEU A 39 -5.44 -0.78 12.74
C LEU A 39 -4.61 -0.47 11.51
N THR A 40 -3.34 -0.84 11.54
CA THR A 40 -2.51 -0.85 10.34
C THR A 40 -2.62 -2.23 9.71
N GLY A 41 -3.27 -2.31 8.56
CA GLY A 41 -3.44 -3.54 7.81
C GLY A 41 -2.11 -4.09 7.26
N PRO A 42 -2.11 -5.34 6.77
CA PRO A 42 -0.90 -5.98 6.25
C PRO A 42 -0.29 -5.28 5.03
N ASP A 43 -1.10 -4.52 4.30
CA ASP A 43 -0.73 -3.70 3.16
C ASP A 43 -0.32 -2.26 3.54
N GLY A 44 -0.27 -1.96 4.84
CA GLY A 44 0.01 -0.63 5.36
C GLY A 44 -1.19 0.33 5.29
N SER A 45 -2.35 -0.12 4.81
CA SER A 45 -3.59 0.66 4.80
C SER A 45 -4.19 0.79 6.20
N THR A 46 -5.08 1.77 6.39
CA THR A 46 -5.82 1.92 7.63
C THR A 46 -7.08 1.07 7.61
N TRP A 47 -7.15 0.13 8.55
CA TRP A 47 -8.31 -0.71 8.82
C TRP A 47 -9.08 -0.15 10.01
N THR A 48 -10.34 -0.52 10.15
CA THR A 48 -11.20 -0.08 11.26
C THR A 48 -11.61 -1.29 12.09
N TYR A 49 -11.66 -1.13 13.39
CA TYR A 49 -12.29 -2.11 14.26
C TYR A 49 -13.42 -1.47 15.09
N THR A 50 -14.36 -2.30 15.50
CA THR A 50 -15.36 -1.97 16.52
C THR A 50 -15.24 -2.97 17.65
N ALA A 51 -15.44 -2.51 18.88
CA ALA A 51 -15.33 -3.36 20.05
C ALA A 51 -16.50 -3.12 21.00
N ALA A 52 -17.02 -4.20 21.56
CA ALA A 52 -17.96 -4.21 22.66
C ALA A 52 -17.36 -5.02 23.81
N TYR A 53 -17.31 -4.43 25.00
CA TYR A 53 -16.76 -5.08 26.18
C TYR A 53 -17.87 -5.41 27.17
N THR A 54 -17.93 -6.67 27.59
CA THR A 54 -18.78 -7.05 28.74
C THR A 54 -17.99 -6.82 30.01
N ALA A 55 -18.47 -5.94 30.85
CA ALA A 55 -17.85 -5.64 32.13
C ALA A 55 -18.84 -5.93 33.29
N GLN A 56 -18.31 -6.49 34.38
CA GLN A 56 -19.04 -6.70 35.61
C GLN A 56 -18.27 -6.09 36.77
N TYR A 57 -18.86 -5.13 37.48
CA TYR A 57 -18.23 -4.41 38.60
C TYR A 57 -16.91 -3.68 38.23
N GLY A 58 -16.77 -3.28 36.97
CA GLY A 58 -15.55 -2.63 36.45
C GLY A 58 -14.47 -3.60 35.97
N GLU A 59 -14.74 -4.90 36.01
CA GLU A 59 -13.86 -5.96 35.51
C GLU A 59 -14.31 -6.38 34.11
N VAL A 60 -13.40 -6.42 33.15
CA VAL A 60 -13.71 -6.89 31.80
C VAL A 60 -13.76 -8.41 31.78
N THR A 61 -14.89 -8.96 31.39
CA THR A 61 -15.10 -10.44 31.38
C THR A 61 -15.14 -11.03 29.97
N ALA A 62 -15.54 -10.24 28.97
CA ALA A 62 -15.54 -10.66 27.58
C ALA A 62 -15.36 -9.47 26.65
N ALA A 63 -14.88 -9.74 25.43
CA ALA A 63 -14.77 -8.77 24.35
C ALA A 63 -15.33 -9.39 23.05
N GLU A 64 -16.10 -8.60 22.31
CA GLU A 64 -16.54 -8.86 20.94
C GLU A 64 -15.93 -7.79 20.04
N ILE A 65 -15.11 -8.19 19.06
CA ILE A 65 -14.34 -7.27 18.24
C ILE A 65 -14.55 -7.63 16.78
N SER A 66 -15.09 -6.70 16.00
CA SER A 66 -15.27 -6.84 14.56
C SER A 66 -14.21 -6.02 13.82
N ILE A 67 -13.55 -6.62 12.86
CA ILE A 67 -12.45 -6.05 12.07
C ILE A 67 -12.93 -5.82 10.65
N TYR A 68 -12.70 -4.62 10.14
CA TYR A 68 -13.05 -4.19 8.79
C TYR A 68 -11.80 -3.75 8.03
N ASP A 69 -11.66 -4.21 6.79
CA ASP A 69 -10.55 -3.82 5.91
C ASP A 69 -10.62 -2.34 5.48
N ASN A 70 -9.65 -1.90 4.69
CA ASN A 70 -9.62 -0.53 4.14
C ASN A 70 -10.76 -0.21 3.15
N TYR A 71 -11.56 -1.20 2.79
CA TYR A 71 -12.77 -1.06 1.99
C TYR A 71 -14.05 -1.18 2.82
N HIS A 72 -13.89 -1.29 4.16
CA HIS A 72 -14.97 -1.44 5.14
C HIS A 72 -15.76 -2.74 5.01
N ASN A 73 -15.18 -3.78 4.41
CA ASN A 73 -15.73 -5.12 4.45
C ASN A 73 -15.37 -5.78 5.77
N LEU A 74 -16.30 -6.51 6.34
CA LEU A 74 -16.04 -7.31 7.54
C LEU A 74 -15.05 -8.44 7.20
N VAL A 75 -13.87 -8.38 7.79
CA VAL A 75 -12.84 -9.42 7.67
C VAL A 75 -13.14 -10.59 8.61
N GLY A 76 -13.61 -10.28 9.81
CA GLY A 76 -13.96 -11.29 10.79
C GLY A 76 -14.34 -10.68 12.13
N THR A 77 -14.90 -11.54 13.01
CA THR A 77 -15.27 -11.16 14.37
C THR A 77 -14.57 -12.07 15.37
N LEU A 78 -13.95 -11.47 16.37
CA LEU A 78 -13.34 -12.16 17.50
C LEU A 78 -14.30 -12.05 18.68
N ASN A 79 -14.59 -13.22 19.31
CA ASN A 79 -15.37 -13.32 20.52
C ASN A 79 -14.53 -14.00 21.59
N GLU A 80 -14.09 -13.27 22.60
CA GLU A 80 -13.22 -13.77 23.65
C GLU A 80 -13.88 -13.63 25.02
N THR A 81 -13.76 -14.71 25.82
CA THR A 81 -14.14 -14.70 27.23
C THR A 81 -12.89 -14.95 28.06
N PHE A 82 -12.51 -13.96 28.86
CA PHE A 82 -11.26 -13.98 29.61
C PHE A 82 -11.30 -14.97 30.76
N GLN A 83 -10.38 -15.92 30.77
CA GLN A 83 -10.21 -16.87 31.84
C GLN A 83 -8.99 -16.47 32.70
N LEU A 84 -9.25 -16.22 33.98
CA LEU A 84 -8.22 -15.83 34.94
C LEU A 84 -7.39 -17.01 35.36
N ALA A 85 -6.06 -16.85 35.48
CA ALA A 85 -5.18 -17.80 36.13
C ALA A 85 -5.36 -17.77 37.65
N GLU A 86 -4.82 -18.78 38.35
CA GLU A 86 -4.91 -18.84 39.81
C GLU A 86 -4.28 -17.65 40.55
N THR A 87 -3.32 -16.98 39.89
CA THR A 87 -2.62 -15.79 40.41
C THR A 87 -3.36 -14.49 40.14
N ASP A 88 -4.32 -14.51 39.21
CA ASP A 88 -5.01 -13.32 38.74
C ASP A 88 -6.19 -12.98 39.67
N LEU A 89 -6.53 -11.69 39.74
CA LEU A 89 -7.73 -11.19 40.41
C LEU A 89 -8.83 -10.87 39.40
N PHE A 90 -8.50 -10.02 38.42
CA PHE A 90 -9.43 -9.60 37.34
C PHE A 90 -8.66 -9.00 36.16
N VAL A 91 -9.30 -9.00 35.00
CA VAL A 91 -8.82 -8.25 33.81
C VAL A 91 -9.16 -6.78 34.03
N ARG A 92 -8.12 -5.95 34.07
CA ARG A 92 -8.23 -4.50 34.29
C ARG A 92 -8.59 -3.78 33.02
N ASP A 93 -7.90 -4.15 31.92
CA ASP A 93 -8.06 -3.48 30.65
C ASP A 93 -7.73 -4.42 29.49
N VAL A 94 -8.37 -4.15 28.32
CA VAL A 94 -8.17 -4.85 27.07
C VAL A 94 -8.12 -3.83 25.95
N GLU A 95 -6.99 -3.79 25.27
CA GLU A 95 -6.80 -2.91 24.13
C GLU A 95 -6.44 -3.73 22.89
N ILE A 96 -6.86 -3.27 21.72
CA ILE A 96 -6.47 -3.88 20.46
C ILE A 96 -5.15 -3.27 20.03
N ASN A 97 -4.16 -4.11 19.76
CA ASN A 97 -2.92 -3.62 19.17
C ASN A 97 -3.19 -3.10 17.75
N SER A 98 -2.62 -1.94 17.42
CA SER A 98 -2.85 -1.29 16.13
C SER A 98 -2.29 -2.05 14.92
N LEU A 99 -1.45 -3.05 15.14
CA LEU A 99 -0.79 -3.81 14.07
C LEU A 99 -1.54 -5.11 13.75
N VAL A 100 -1.82 -5.30 12.47
CA VAL A 100 -2.38 -6.53 11.90
C VAL A 100 -1.29 -7.25 11.14
N THR A 101 -1.14 -8.56 11.37
CA THR A 101 -0.15 -9.38 10.68
C THR A 101 -0.76 -10.58 9.99
N ARG A 102 0.07 -11.27 9.19
CA ARG A 102 -0.19 -12.61 8.66
C ARG A 102 1.07 -13.45 8.85
N LYS A 103 0.96 -14.70 9.17
CA LYS A 103 2.11 -15.63 9.27
C LYS A 103 3.25 -15.20 10.22
N PHE A 104 3.05 -14.21 11.07
CA PHE A 104 4.07 -13.82 12.05
C PHE A 104 4.05 -14.75 13.27
N PHE A 105 2.88 -15.02 13.84
CA PHE A 105 2.70 -15.83 15.01
C PHE A 105 2.46 -17.32 14.70
N ASN A 106 1.96 -17.61 13.52
CA ASN A 106 1.78 -18.97 13.03
C ASN A 106 2.11 -19.08 11.53
N SER A 107 1.94 -20.23 10.91
CA SER A 107 2.24 -20.45 9.49
C SER A 107 1.02 -20.43 8.57
N ASP A 108 -0.19 -20.18 9.10
CA ASP A 108 -1.36 -20.00 8.26
C ASP A 108 -1.35 -18.62 7.54
N ASN A 109 -2.24 -18.42 6.61
CA ASN A 109 -2.32 -17.16 5.86
C ASN A 109 -3.46 -16.26 6.33
N ASN A 110 -4.03 -16.57 7.49
CA ASN A 110 -5.13 -15.80 8.05
C ASN A 110 -4.61 -14.50 8.67
N ILE A 111 -5.53 -13.58 8.89
CA ILE A 111 -5.26 -12.32 9.60
C ILE A 111 -4.98 -12.63 11.07
N GLU A 112 -3.89 -12.12 11.59
CA GLU A 112 -3.51 -12.22 12.99
C GLU A 112 -3.74 -10.89 13.70
N ILE A 113 -4.47 -10.92 14.83
CA ILE A 113 -4.81 -9.77 15.67
C ILE A 113 -4.25 -10.01 17.06
N MET A 114 -3.67 -8.97 17.65
CA MET A 114 -3.18 -8.98 19.02
C MET A 114 -4.11 -8.17 19.93
N LEU A 115 -4.49 -8.76 21.07
CA LEU A 115 -5.12 -8.05 22.17
C LEU A 115 -4.09 -7.86 23.29
N PHE A 116 -3.81 -6.63 23.64
CA PHE A 116 -3.09 -6.31 24.85
C PHE A 116 -4.02 -6.46 26.04
N ILE A 117 -3.61 -7.23 27.03
CA ILE A 117 -4.43 -7.57 28.20
C ILE A 117 -3.64 -7.18 29.46
N SER A 118 -4.23 -6.32 30.26
CA SER A 118 -3.74 -5.92 31.58
C SER A 118 -4.54 -6.64 32.66
N VAL A 119 -3.84 -7.37 33.52
CA VAL A 119 -4.46 -8.18 34.58
C VAL A 119 -3.97 -7.71 35.95
N ALA A 120 -4.89 -7.50 36.87
CA ALA A 120 -4.56 -7.31 38.28
C ALA A 120 -4.25 -8.66 38.92
N THR A 121 -3.13 -8.79 39.61
CA THR A 121 -2.68 -10.03 40.26
C THR A 121 -2.87 -9.96 41.78
N LYS A 122 -2.90 -11.12 42.43
CA LYS A 122 -3.11 -11.23 43.91
C LYS A 122 -1.99 -10.61 44.73
N ASP A 123 -0.80 -10.47 44.15
CA ASP A 123 0.36 -9.82 44.76
C ASP A 123 0.41 -8.31 44.48
N TYR A 124 -0.62 -7.77 43.78
CA TYR A 124 -0.74 -6.36 43.39
C TYR A 124 0.30 -5.86 42.38
N THR A 125 1.10 -6.73 41.79
CA THR A 125 2.12 -6.32 40.81
C THR A 125 1.53 -6.06 39.40
N GLY A 126 0.47 -6.75 39.05
CA GLY A 126 -0.11 -6.72 37.70
C GLY A 126 0.67 -7.58 36.71
N ARG A 127 0.00 -8.02 35.67
CA ARG A 127 0.59 -8.77 34.56
C ARG A 127 0.07 -8.22 33.23
N PHE A 128 0.98 -8.12 32.27
CA PHE A 128 0.68 -7.66 30.91
C PHE A 128 1.07 -8.74 29.91
N TYR A 129 0.22 -9.00 28.93
CA TYR A 129 0.53 -9.88 27.83
C TYR A 129 -0.30 -9.55 26.60
N ASN A 130 0.16 -10.00 25.43
CA ASN A 130 -0.62 -9.94 24.19
C ASN A 130 -1.19 -11.32 23.88
N SER A 131 -2.50 -11.41 23.74
CA SER A 131 -3.18 -12.60 23.27
C SER A 131 -3.41 -12.50 21.76
N VAL A 132 -2.92 -13.48 21.02
CA VAL A 132 -2.91 -13.46 19.56
C VAL A 132 -4.01 -14.36 19.02
N PHE A 133 -4.77 -13.85 18.08
CA PHE A 133 -5.86 -14.56 17.42
C PHE A 133 -5.67 -14.56 15.93
N SER A 134 -5.96 -15.70 15.29
CA SER A 134 -6.06 -15.86 13.84
C SER A 134 -7.52 -15.79 13.43
N LEU A 135 -7.85 -14.90 12.47
CA LEU A 135 -9.21 -14.73 11.92
C LEU A 135 -9.37 -15.53 10.64
N SER A 136 -10.50 -16.21 10.51
CA SER A 136 -10.93 -16.94 9.32
C SER A 136 -12.41 -16.67 9.05
N GLU A 137 -12.92 -17.05 7.90
CA GLU A 137 -14.34 -16.87 7.53
C GLU A 137 -15.34 -17.49 8.54
N GLY A 138 -14.91 -18.42 9.36
CA GLY A 138 -15.75 -19.08 10.38
C GLY A 138 -15.60 -18.55 11.80
N GLY A 139 -14.79 -17.51 12.03
CA GLY A 139 -14.53 -16.95 13.36
C GLY A 139 -13.07 -16.77 13.69
N SER A 140 -12.73 -16.75 14.98
CA SER A 140 -11.37 -16.57 15.47
C SER A 140 -10.84 -17.80 16.18
N THR A 141 -9.53 -18.02 16.12
CA THR A 141 -8.83 -19.08 16.85
C THR A 141 -7.67 -18.47 17.63
N HIS A 142 -7.59 -18.73 18.93
CA HIS A 142 -6.44 -18.33 19.74
C HIS A 142 -5.18 -19.05 19.27
N VAL A 143 -4.11 -18.27 19.02
CA VAL A 143 -2.82 -18.76 18.51
C VAL A 143 -1.83 -18.98 19.66
N CYS A 144 -1.53 -17.89 20.38
CA CYS A 144 -0.56 -17.90 21.49
C CYS A 144 -0.71 -16.66 22.37
N ASN A 145 -0.04 -16.67 23.52
CA ASN A 145 0.20 -15.48 24.32
C ASN A 145 1.68 -15.08 24.25
N VAL A 146 1.94 -13.79 24.18
CA VAL A 146 3.28 -13.20 24.25
C VAL A 146 3.33 -12.26 25.46
N ASP A 147 4.23 -12.52 26.39
CA ASP A 147 4.38 -11.71 27.59
C ASP A 147 4.90 -10.30 27.26
N GLY A 148 4.40 -9.30 27.97
CA GLY A 148 4.80 -7.89 27.81
C GLY A 148 3.85 -7.12 26.90
N ASN A 149 4.15 -5.82 26.70
CA ASN A 149 3.44 -4.93 25.78
C ASN A 149 4.24 -4.78 24.48
N GLN A 150 3.61 -4.88 23.33
CA GLN A 150 4.26 -4.61 22.05
C GLN A 150 4.51 -3.10 21.92
N VAL A 151 5.78 -2.72 21.83
CA VAL A 151 6.20 -1.31 21.80
C VAL A 151 6.75 -0.88 20.44
N LEU A 152 7.34 -1.80 19.69
CA LEU A 152 7.89 -1.54 18.37
C LEU A 152 7.56 -2.68 17.41
N ALA A 153 7.29 -2.32 16.16
CA ALA A 153 7.20 -3.27 15.05
C ALA A 153 7.79 -2.66 13.79
N LYS A 154 8.57 -3.43 13.06
CA LYS A 154 9.07 -3.03 11.74
C LYS A 154 8.94 -4.18 10.78
N ASN A 155 8.27 -3.96 9.66
CA ASN A 155 8.22 -4.91 8.57
C ASN A 155 9.49 -4.80 7.73
N ILE A 156 10.17 -5.93 7.54
CA ILE A 156 11.24 -6.05 6.56
C ILE A 156 10.66 -6.88 5.43
N SER A 157 10.30 -6.22 4.36
CA SER A 157 9.80 -6.92 3.17
C SER A 157 10.86 -7.87 2.64
N THR A 158 10.61 -9.15 2.80
CA THR A 158 11.32 -10.20 2.06
C THR A 158 10.24 -11.09 1.45
N ASN A 159 10.29 -11.26 0.16
CA ASN A 159 9.49 -12.21 -0.63
C ASN A 159 8.42 -13.00 0.16
N ASN A 160 7.18 -12.61 0.02
CA ASN A 160 5.98 -13.37 0.37
C ASN A 160 5.60 -13.52 1.84
N ASN A 161 6.05 -12.69 2.76
CA ASN A 161 5.59 -12.85 4.13
C ASN A 161 5.70 -11.56 4.92
N ASP A 162 4.74 -11.34 5.80
CA ASP A 162 4.88 -10.46 6.93
C ASP A 162 6.17 -10.80 7.66
N ASN A 163 7.22 -10.08 7.34
CA ASN A 163 8.53 -10.30 7.94
C ASN A 163 8.80 -9.20 8.96
N TYR A 164 7.95 -9.20 9.98
CA TYR A 164 8.09 -8.28 11.08
C TYR A 164 9.23 -8.69 12.01
N THR A 165 9.89 -7.68 12.56
CA THR A 165 10.56 -7.76 13.83
C THR A 165 9.75 -6.95 14.82
N MET A 166 9.39 -7.55 15.94
CA MET A 166 8.61 -6.92 17.00
C MET A 166 9.39 -6.87 18.29
N VAL A 167 9.21 -5.82 19.05
CA VAL A 167 9.80 -5.67 20.37
C VAL A 167 8.68 -5.58 21.40
N PHE A 168 8.75 -6.44 22.41
CA PHE A 168 7.82 -6.46 23.52
C PHE A 168 8.52 -6.00 24.78
N PHE A 169 7.91 -5.10 25.50
CA PHE A 169 8.39 -4.54 26.74
C PHE A 169 7.80 -5.28 27.93
N ARG A 170 8.63 -5.68 28.89
CA ARG A 170 8.19 -6.19 30.19
C ARG A 170 9.10 -5.72 31.31
N GLN A 171 8.52 -5.65 32.48
CA GLN A 171 9.23 -5.30 33.71
C GLN A 171 9.44 -6.57 34.55
N TYR A 172 10.59 -6.65 35.25
CA TYR A 172 10.77 -7.66 36.25
C TYR A 172 11.73 -7.18 37.35
N TYR A 173 11.61 -7.78 38.53
CA TYR A 173 12.53 -7.55 39.62
C TYR A 173 13.48 -8.74 39.76
N ASP A 174 14.78 -8.47 39.89
CA ASP A 174 15.78 -9.51 40.14
C ASP A 174 15.77 -10.01 41.60
N GLU A 175 16.63 -10.96 41.94
CA GLU A 175 16.78 -11.52 43.29
C GLU A 175 17.19 -10.46 44.37
N ASN A 176 17.72 -9.34 43.93
CA ASN A 176 18.14 -8.21 44.80
C ASN A 176 17.08 -7.12 44.87
N ASN A 177 15.89 -7.35 44.30
CA ASN A 177 14.80 -6.38 44.16
C ASN A 177 15.17 -5.16 43.31
N THR A 178 16.05 -5.34 42.34
CA THR A 178 16.36 -4.34 41.31
C THR A 178 15.36 -4.46 40.16
N LEU A 179 14.71 -3.34 39.78
CA LEU A 179 13.78 -3.30 38.64
C LEU A 179 14.56 -3.26 37.32
N TYR A 180 14.24 -4.17 36.45
CA TYR A 180 14.73 -4.23 35.07
C TYR A 180 13.63 -4.06 34.06
N TYR A 181 13.97 -3.41 32.97
CA TYR A 181 13.15 -3.29 31.77
C TYR A 181 13.76 -4.18 30.70
N ASN A 182 12.99 -5.18 30.30
CA ASN A 182 13.36 -6.10 29.23
C ASN A 182 12.64 -5.72 27.96
N TYR A 183 13.42 -5.66 26.89
CA TYR A 183 12.94 -5.44 25.53
C TYR A 183 13.23 -6.71 24.73
N ASP A 184 12.21 -7.57 24.63
CA ASP A 184 12.29 -8.87 23.98
C ASP A 184 12.05 -8.72 22.49
N VAL A 185 13.05 -9.01 21.68
CA VAL A 185 12.99 -8.92 20.21
C VAL A 185 12.53 -10.26 19.65
N TYR A 186 11.40 -10.26 19.01
CA TYR A 186 10.83 -11.44 18.36
C TYR A 186 10.89 -11.33 16.84
N GLY A 187 11.19 -12.45 16.21
CA GLY A 187 11.02 -12.69 14.79
C GLY A 187 9.88 -13.68 14.54
N LYS A 188 9.54 -13.84 13.29
CA LYS A 188 8.49 -14.72 12.81
C LYS A 188 8.58 -16.14 13.39
N ALA A 189 7.44 -16.76 13.60
CA ALA A 189 7.31 -18.16 14.00
C ALA A 189 7.96 -19.12 12.97
N VAL A 190 8.54 -20.20 13.45
CA VAL A 190 9.03 -21.27 12.59
C VAL A 190 7.83 -22.03 11.99
N TYR A 191 7.95 -22.43 10.74
CA TYR A 191 6.90 -23.19 10.06
C TYR A 191 6.43 -24.40 10.89
N GLY A 192 5.12 -24.49 11.06
CA GLY A 192 4.47 -25.54 11.87
C GLY A 192 4.47 -25.27 13.37
N THR A 193 4.88 -24.10 13.84
CA THR A 193 4.76 -23.66 15.24
C THR A 193 3.76 -22.51 15.36
N SER A 194 3.25 -22.28 16.56
CA SER A 194 2.31 -21.18 16.89
C SER A 194 2.92 -20.22 17.92
N GLN A 195 4.23 -19.99 17.84
CA GLN A 195 4.96 -19.08 18.74
C GLN A 195 5.99 -18.29 17.92
N PRO A 196 6.06 -16.97 18.06
CA PRO A 196 7.14 -16.16 17.49
C PRO A 196 8.47 -16.55 18.14
N VAL A 197 9.56 -16.36 17.41
CA VAL A 197 10.88 -16.74 17.88
C VAL A 197 11.53 -15.61 18.64
N LEU A 198 11.78 -15.77 19.94
CA LEU A 198 12.61 -14.83 20.69
C LEU A 198 14.04 -14.84 20.14
N LYS A 199 14.46 -13.71 19.58
CA LYS A 199 15.78 -13.53 18.98
C LYS A 199 16.80 -13.03 19.99
N HIS A 200 16.37 -12.08 20.82
CA HIS A 200 17.24 -11.41 21.79
C HIS A 200 16.42 -10.69 22.86
N THR A 201 17.02 -10.46 24.03
CA THR A 201 16.49 -9.62 25.08
C THR A 201 17.52 -8.54 25.39
N PHE A 202 17.14 -7.28 25.25
CA PHE A 202 17.91 -6.17 25.81
C PHE A 202 17.41 -5.93 27.25
N GLU A 203 18.28 -6.14 28.21
CA GLU A 203 17.98 -6.00 29.62
C GLU A 203 18.61 -4.71 30.14
N ILE A 204 17.80 -3.78 30.60
CA ILE A 204 18.26 -2.46 31.06
C ILE A 204 17.77 -2.23 32.49
N PRO A 205 18.65 -2.01 33.46
CA PRO A 205 18.23 -1.61 34.80
C PRO A 205 17.44 -0.30 34.74
N TYR A 206 16.30 -0.22 35.39
CA TYR A 206 15.44 0.98 35.37
C TYR A 206 16.21 2.28 35.69
N GLN A 207 17.13 2.23 36.63
CA GLN A 207 17.93 3.39 37.01
C GLN A 207 18.89 3.90 35.93
N HIS A 208 19.10 3.12 34.85
CA HIS A 208 19.93 3.46 33.69
C HIS A 208 19.12 3.94 32.49
N ILE A 209 17.80 4.09 32.64
CA ILE A 209 16.96 4.53 31.54
C ILE A 209 16.99 6.06 31.41
N ALA A 210 17.19 6.51 30.19
CA ALA A 210 17.41 7.88 29.83
C ALA A 210 16.11 8.68 29.62
N SER A 211 15.01 8.29 30.26
CA SER A 211 13.75 9.06 30.19
C SER A 211 12.85 8.71 31.35
N LEU A 212 12.27 9.71 31.98
CA LEU A 212 11.30 9.53 33.07
C LEU A 212 9.87 9.28 32.55
N ASN A 213 9.57 9.75 31.35
CA ASN A 213 8.17 9.78 30.84
C ASN A 213 7.94 8.85 29.67
N ASP A 214 8.97 8.37 29.00
CA ASP A 214 8.85 7.43 27.88
C ASP A 214 10.00 6.42 27.91
N PRO A 215 9.77 5.20 28.37
CA PRO A 215 10.79 4.19 28.55
C PRO A 215 11.17 3.49 27.23
N MET A 216 11.46 4.23 26.18
CA MET A 216 11.83 3.65 24.88
C MET A 216 13.31 3.87 24.55
N PRO A 217 14.24 3.17 25.24
CA PRO A 217 15.66 3.30 24.96
C PRO A 217 16.13 2.51 23.73
N ILE A 218 15.21 1.86 22.98
CA ILE A 218 15.53 1.01 21.84
C ILE A 218 14.93 1.58 20.57
N TYR A 219 15.75 1.62 19.52
CA TYR A 219 15.39 2.09 18.19
C TYR A 219 15.70 0.99 17.17
N MET A 220 14.82 0.82 16.20
CA MET A 220 15.03 -0.07 15.07
C MET A 220 15.32 0.75 13.82
N MET A 221 16.47 0.50 13.19
CA MET A 221 16.88 1.17 11.96
C MET A 221 16.95 0.18 10.81
N GLN A 222 16.49 0.59 9.65
CA GLN A 222 16.76 -0.17 8.43
C GLN A 222 18.18 0.13 7.96
N SER A 223 19.08 -0.83 8.08
CA SER A 223 20.51 -0.69 7.73
C SER A 223 20.85 -1.25 6.35
N GLY A 224 19.89 -1.85 5.67
CA GLY A 224 19.99 -2.41 4.33
C GLY A 224 18.61 -2.81 3.83
N GLU A 225 18.52 -3.35 2.62
CA GLU A 225 17.25 -3.70 1.98
C GLU A 225 16.41 -4.65 2.86
N TYR A 226 17.08 -5.57 3.58
CA TYR A 226 16.44 -6.62 4.38
C TYR A 226 17.03 -6.75 5.79
N THR A 227 17.63 -5.72 6.32
CA THR A 227 18.30 -5.79 7.62
C THR A 227 17.88 -4.66 8.54
N ILE A 228 17.59 -5.01 9.80
CA ILE A 228 17.35 -4.06 10.88
C ILE A 228 18.54 -4.12 11.84
N ASP A 229 19.13 -2.97 12.11
CA ASP A 229 20.04 -2.76 13.21
C ASP A 229 19.27 -2.18 14.40
N TYR A 230 19.82 -2.39 15.59
CA TYR A 230 19.23 -1.89 16.82
C TYR A 230 20.16 -0.85 17.43
N VAL A 231 19.57 0.22 17.93
CA VAL A 231 20.30 1.23 18.71
C VAL A 231 19.69 1.27 20.09
N VAL A 232 20.53 1.12 21.11
CA VAL A 232 20.13 1.16 22.52
C VAL A 232 20.80 2.35 23.18
N ALA A 233 20.01 3.19 23.83
CA ALA A 233 20.47 4.35 24.56
C ALA A 233 20.19 4.18 26.07
N GLN A 234 21.22 4.29 26.89
CA GLN A 234 21.09 4.15 28.33
C GLN A 234 22.18 4.96 29.06
N TYR A 235 21.97 5.24 30.33
CA TYR A 235 23.01 5.87 31.16
C TYR A 235 24.10 4.86 31.53
N GLU A 236 25.36 5.31 31.55
CA GLU A 236 26.50 4.48 31.96
C GLU A 236 26.39 4.08 33.43
N LYS A 237 25.95 4.97 34.27
CA LYS A 237 25.70 4.80 35.69
C LYS A 237 24.22 5.05 35.99
N PRO A 238 23.66 4.55 37.10
CA PRO A 238 22.37 5.01 37.59
C PRO A 238 22.28 6.53 37.56
N PHE A 239 21.16 7.11 37.11
CA PHE A 239 21.05 8.57 37.05
C PHE A 239 21.25 9.23 38.43
N PHE A 240 20.56 8.70 39.43
CA PHE A 240 20.75 9.09 40.82
C PHE A 240 21.74 8.15 41.52
N ASP A 241 22.50 8.70 42.45
CA ASP A 241 23.41 7.91 43.27
C ASP A 241 22.63 6.94 44.18
N PRO A 242 22.70 5.64 43.96
CA PRO A 242 21.94 4.65 44.73
C PRO A 242 22.42 4.50 46.17
N SER A 243 23.55 5.08 46.53
CA SER A 243 24.07 5.08 47.93
C SER A 243 23.36 6.12 48.81
N ILE A 244 22.64 7.07 48.22
CA ILE A 244 21.86 8.08 48.92
C ILE A 244 20.49 7.49 49.27
N PRO A 245 20.11 7.48 50.56
CA PRO A 245 18.81 6.94 50.94
C PRO A 245 17.62 7.67 50.32
N VAL A 246 16.56 6.96 49.96
CA VAL A 246 15.38 7.46 49.23
C VAL A 246 14.63 8.60 49.99
N TYR A 247 14.85 8.72 51.32
CA TYR A 247 14.27 9.79 52.14
C TYR A 247 15.16 11.06 52.21
N GLU A 248 16.30 11.06 51.57
CA GLU A 248 17.16 12.24 51.36
C GLU A 248 16.92 12.77 49.93
N GLU A 249 17.32 14.02 49.68
CA GLU A 249 17.21 14.55 48.34
C GLU A 249 18.09 13.73 47.36
N PRO A 250 17.54 13.22 46.24
CA PRO A 250 18.30 12.41 45.29
C PRO A 250 19.44 13.24 44.68
N VAL A 251 20.63 12.67 44.64
CA VAL A 251 21.83 13.28 44.07
C VAL A 251 22.15 12.65 42.74
N VAL A 252 22.30 13.45 41.70
CA VAL A 252 22.69 12.99 40.37
C VAL A 252 24.11 12.44 40.38
N ASN A 253 24.34 11.30 39.78
CA ASN A 253 25.66 10.73 39.63
C ASN A 253 26.56 11.69 38.82
N PRO A 254 27.68 12.14 39.40
CA PRO A 254 28.59 12.99 38.64
C PRO A 254 29.31 12.20 37.57
N ASP A 255 29.77 12.90 36.53
CA ASP A 255 30.51 12.33 35.39
C ASP A 255 29.76 11.15 34.69
N ASN A 256 28.42 11.21 34.59
CA ASN A 256 27.63 10.22 33.88
C ASN A 256 27.67 10.47 32.35
N HIS A 257 27.41 9.43 31.63
CA HIS A 257 27.35 9.48 30.16
C HIS A 257 26.04 8.88 29.66
N LEU A 258 25.49 9.48 28.58
CA LEU A 258 24.54 8.81 27.72
C LEU A 258 25.34 7.87 26.80
N VAL A 259 25.11 6.57 26.94
CA VAL A 259 25.77 5.53 26.13
C VAL A 259 24.81 5.09 25.05
N ILE A 260 25.22 5.24 23.78
CA ILE A 260 24.48 4.82 22.63
C ILE A 260 25.20 3.66 21.97
N THR A 261 24.59 2.47 21.99
CA THR A 261 25.20 1.25 21.47
C THR A 261 24.41 0.78 20.24
N ARG A 262 25.10 0.54 19.14
CA ARG A 262 24.53 -0.03 17.92
C ARG A 262 24.83 -1.53 17.83
N TYR A 263 23.82 -2.30 17.47
CA TYR A 263 23.90 -3.75 17.23
C TYR A 263 23.43 -4.07 15.81
N ASP A 264 24.04 -5.05 15.16
CA ASP A 264 23.58 -5.58 13.90
C ASP A 264 22.33 -6.48 14.07
N ASN A 265 21.78 -6.97 12.96
CA ASN A 265 20.63 -7.88 12.95
C ASN A 265 20.88 -9.25 13.61
N LYS A 266 22.10 -9.53 14.05
CA LYS A 266 22.51 -10.72 14.82
C LYS A 266 22.84 -10.37 16.25
N PHE A 267 22.53 -9.16 16.67
CA PHE A 267 22.78 -8.61 18.02
C PHE A 267 24.26 -8.52 18.39
N LYS A 268 25.14 -8.48 17.41
CA LYS A 268 26.55 -8.19 17.61
C LYS A 268 26.74 -6.69 17.71
N GLN A 269 27.37 -6.24 18.76
CA GLN A 269 27.74 -4.84 18.94
C GLN A 269 28.65 -4.37 17.80
N LEU A 270 28.23 -3.30 17.12
CA LEU A 270 28.96 -2.65 16.03
C LEU A 270 29.74 -1.44 16.52
N SER A 271 29.11 -0.61 17.34
CA SER A 271 29.74 0.59 17.90
C SER A 271 29.15 0.96 19.27
N GLU A 272 29.91 1.72 20.03
CA GLU A 272 29.48 2.34 21.28
C GLU A 272 29.92 3.80 21.26
N VAL A 273 29.05 4.68 21.65
CA VAL A 273 29.27 6.12 21.71
C VAL A 273 28.91 6.60 23.13
N LYS A 274 29.79 7.37 23.75
CA LYS A 274 29.56 7.95 25.07
C LYS A 274 29.50 9.47 24.97
N ILE A 275 28.36 10.04 25.34
CA ILE A 275 28.13 11.46 25.38
C ILE A 275 28.16 11.91 26.85
N PRO A 276 29.09 12.76 27.25
CA PRO A 276 29.17 13.23 28.62
C PRO A 276 27.94 14.07 28.97
N MET A 277 27.34 13.79 30.10
CA MET A 277 26.22 14.53 30.65
C MET A 277 26.72 15.65 31.56
N VAL A 278 26.34 16.86 31.29
CA VAL A 278 26.72 18.03 32.10
C VAL A 278 25.46 18.54 32.78
N GLN A 279 25.49 18.61 34.10
CA GLN A 279 24.41 19.22 34.88
C GLN A 279 24.45 20.73 34.74
N ASP A 280 23.30 21.36 34.65
CA ASP A 280 23.19 22.82 34.60
C ASP A 280 23.61 23.41 35.97
N GLU A 281 24.37 24.50 35.97
CA GLU A 281 24.77 25.22 37.17
C GLU A 281 23.74 26.23 37.67
N ASP A 282 22.69 26.51 36.84
CA ASP A 282 21.61 27.43 37.18
C ASP A 282 20.68 26.77 38.23
N PRO A 283 20.52 27.38 39.41
CA PRO A 283 19.65 26.82 40.45
C PRO A 283 18.16 26.79 40.10
N ALA A 284 17.77 27.38 38.96
CA ALA A 284 16.41 27.24 38.43
C ALA A 284 16.13 25.85 37.94
N PHE A 285 17.16 25.11 37.47
CA PHE A 285 17.02 23.76 36.97
C PHE A 285 17.32 22.74 38.09
N LEU A 286 16.43 21.78 38.23
CA LEU A 286 16.53 20.73 39.22
C LEU A 286 17.47 19.60 38.76
N TYR A 287 17.26 19.15 37.50
CA TYR A 287 18.04 18.09 36.89
C TYR A 287 18.17 18.31 35.37
N THR A 288 19.27 17.80 34.80
CA THR A 288 19.51 17.79 33.36
C THR A 288 19.56 16.38 32.85
N PHE A 289 18.56 16.00 32.06
CA PHE A 289 18.43 14.69 31.42
C PHE A 289 18.92 14.73 29.98
N TYR A 290 19.61 13.68 29.57
CA TYR A 290 20.07 13.47 28.19
C TYR A 290 19.38 12.23 27.63
N TYR A 291 18.73 12.31 26.50
CA TYR A 291 18.16 11.14 25.85
C TYR A 291 18.29 11.22 24.33
N LEU A 292 18.35 10.03 23.71
CA LEU A 292 18.38 9.92 22.26
C LEU A 292 17.01 10.25 21.72
N GLY A 293 16.95 11.17 20.74
CA GLY A 293 15.74 11.53 20.06
C GLY A 293 15.20 12.90 20.39
N GLY A 294 14.21 13.31 19.62
CA GLY A 294 13.40 14.51 19.85
C GLY A 294 11.96 14.13 20.16
N LEU A 295 11.14 15.10 20.48
CA LEU A 295 9.72 14.88 20.71
C LEU A 295 9.03 14.44 19.40
N GLY A 296 8.73 13.17 19.25
CA GLY A 296 7.83 12.72 18.17
C GLY A 296 8.26 11.52 17.34
N GLY A 297 9.18 10.67 17.77
CA GLY A 297 9.31 9.39 17.11
C GLY A 297 10.72 8.83 16.91
N GLN A 298 10.79 7.63 16.42
CA GLN A 298 11.95 6.76 16.29
C GLN A 298 12.99 7.19 15.24
N ASN A 299 12.91 8.39 14.66
CA ASN A 299 13.71 8.78 13.51
C ASN A 299 14.86 9.74 13.83
N ASP A 300 15.35 9.76 15.07
CA ASP A 300 16.40 10.70 15.52
C ASP A 300 17.79 10.10 15.44
N VAL A 301 17.92 8.92 14.88
CA VAL A 301 19.17 8.39 14.34
C VAL A 301 19.18 8.68 12.85
N ILE A 302 20.04 9.59 12.42
CA ILE A 302 20.15 10.01 11.04
C ILE A 302 21.23 9.18 10.37
N LEU A 303 20.81 8.35 9.44
CA LEU A 303 21.73 7.63 8.55
C LEU A 303 22.17 8.58 7.45
N ASP A 304 23.48 8.54 7.14
CA ASP A 304 24.03 9.32 6.04
C ASP A 304 23.70 10.83 6.09
N TYR A 305 23.89 11.44 7.27
CA TYR A 305 23.49 12.84 7.50
C TYR A 305 24.20 13.85 6.60
N ASN A 306 25.33 13.52 6.02
CA ASN A 306 26.16 14.37 5.19
C ASN A 306 26.40 13.86 3.76
N GLY A 307 25.72 12.78 3.34
CA GLY A 307 25.89 12.12 2.05
C GLY A 307 27.18 11.29 1.91
N THR A 308 27.87 11.01 3.03
CA THR A 308 29.09 10.18 3.05
C THR A 308 28.90 8.82 3.70
N GLY A 309 27.68 8.48 4.09
CA GLY A 309 27.34 7.26 4.81
C GLY A 309 27.63 7.34 6.32
N GLU A 310 27.94 8.52 6.85
CA GLU A 310 28.17 8.73 8.29
C GLU A 310 26.84 8.90 9.03
N MET A 311 26.74 8.24 10.17
CA MET A 311 25.58 8.30 11.06
C MET A 311 25.72 9.44 12.05
N ALA A 312 24.62 10.11 12.37
CA ALA A 312 24.53 11.11 13.41
C ALA A 312 23.34 10.84 14.35
N PHE A 313 23.41 11.38 15.56
CA PHE A 313 22.38 11.25 16.58
C PHE A 313 21.82 12.60 16.97
N VAL A 314 20.50 12.70 17.04
CA VAL A 314 19.83 13.84 17.69
C VAL A 314 19.70 13.51 19.17
N VAL A 315 20.32 14.34 20.02
CA VAL A 315 20.24 14.19 21.46
C VAL A 315 19.46 15.37 22.03
N THR A 316 18.41 15.07 22.74
CA THR A 316 17.64 16.06 23.50
C THR A 316 18.24 16.17 24.89
N VAL A 317 18.41 17.39 25.32
CA VAL A 317 18.81 17.77 26.67
C VAL A 317 17.64 18.49 27.31
N ASP A 318 17.07 17.87 28.34
CA ASP A 318 15.93 18.36 29.08
C ASP A 318 16.39 18.90 30.42
N ASN A 319 16.30 20.23 30.58
CA ASN A 319 16.59 20.92 31.84
C ASN A 319 15.27 21.08 32.61
N TYR A 320 15.10 20.26 33.63
CA TYR A 320 13.87 20.24 34.43
C TYR A 320 13.86 21.36 35.46
N GLU A 321 12.90 22.30 35.34
CA GLU A 321 12.73 23.46 36.21
C GLU A 321 12.10 23.13 37.58
N THR A 322 12.58 23.80 38.65
CA THR A 322 12.05 23.68 40.04
C THR A 322 10.73 24.42 40.25
N ALA A 323 10.40 25.40 39.44
CA ALA A 323 9.44 26.46 39.83
C ALA A 323 8.10 26.40 39.14
N SER A 324 7.88 25.65 38.13
CA SER A 324 6.61 25.55 37.42
C SER A 324 6.72 24.56 36.28
N ASP A 325 5.88 23.80 36.09
CA ASP A 325 5.21 23.22 34.94
C ASP A 325 5.90 23.19 33.56
N GLY A 326 7.21 23.41 33.41
CA GLY A 326 7.87 23.47 32.12
C GLY A 326 9.31 23.01 32.08
N SER A 327 9.60 21.89 31.41
CA SER A 327 10.96 21.53 31.00
C SER A 327 11.43 22.45 29.85
N VAL A 328 12.71 22.76 29.87
CA VAL A 328 13.39 23.56 28.82
C VAL A 328 14.25 22.62 28.02
N TYR A 329 13.97 22.52 26.74
CA TYR A 329 14.64 21.57 25.87
C TYR A 329 15.70 22.23 25.00
N SER A 330 16.83 21.51 24.84
CA SER A 330 17.85 21.82 23.83
C SER A 330 18.09 20.59 22.95
N TYR A 331 18.36 20.81 21.68
CA TYR A 331 18.50 19.75 20.69
C TYR A 331 19.86 19.87 20.00
N TYR A 332 20.65 18.82 20.12
CA TYR A 332 22.01 18.76 19.62
C TYR A 332 22.22 17.63 18.64
N LEU A 333 23.03 17.86 17.61
CA LEU A 333 23.48 16.87 16.68
C LEU A 333 24.87 16.35 17.07
N TYR A 334 25.02 15.04 17.25
CA TYR A 334 26.26 14.35 17.57
C TYR A 334 26.66 13.41 16.43
N ASP A 335 27.97 13.29 16.19
CA ASP A 335 28.50 12.30 15.25
C ASP A 335 28.54 10.88 15.84
N SER A 336 28.91 9.90 15.01
CA SER A 336 29.06 8.51 15.42
C SER A 336 30.22 8.25 16.40
N LYS A 337 31.00 9.28 16.78
CA LYS A 337 32.10 9.22 17.76
C LYS A 337 31.72 9.92 19.06
N GLY A 338 30.55 10.50 19.17
CA GLY A 338 30.05 11.23 20.33
C GLY A 338 30.53 12.69 20.41
N ASN A 339 31.03 13.24 19.32
CA ASN A 339 31.35 14.68 19.29
C ASN A 339 30.12 15.48 18.90
N LYS A 340 29.82 16.52 19.63
CA LYS A 340 28.78 17.50 19.23
C LYS A 340 29.17 18.17 17.91
N ILE A 341 28.40 17.89 16.85
CA ILE A 341 28.64 18.49 15.54
C ILE A 341 28.09 19.90 15.53
N ASN A 342 26.83 20.07 16.01
CA ASN A 342 26.13 21.32 15.92
C ASN A 342 24.96 21.39 16.93
N THR A 343 24.40 22.59 17.05
CA THR A 343 23.17 22.84 17.80
C THR A 343 22.02 22.99 16.82
N ILE A 344 20.99 22.16 17.00
CA ILE A 344 19.75 22.27 16.23
C ILE A 344 18.92 23.42 16.79
N ALA A 345 18.67 23.42 18.11
CA ALA A 345 18.04 24.50 18.83
C ALA A 345 18.43 24.48 20.30
N GLU A 346 18.49 25.65 20.93
CA GLU A 346 18.70 25.80 22.39
C GLU A 346 17.49 26.52 23.00
N TYR A 347 17.12 26.07 24.20
CA TYR A 347 16.05 26.66 25.01
C TYR A 347 14.72 26.82 24.24
N GLY A 348 14.28 25.73 23.60
CA GLY A 348 12.99 25.65 22.91
C GLY A 348 11.88 25.20 23.84
N LEU A 349 10.66 25.67 23.63
CA LEU A 349 9.45 25.20 24.31
C LEU A 349 8.92 23.86 23.70
N GLY A 350 9.81 23.08 23.08
CA GLY A 350 9.50 21.85 22.39
C GLY A 350 9.46 22.00 20.86
N THR A 351 9.48 20.90 20.19
CA THR A 351 9.32 20.82 18.72
C THR A 351 7.86 20.72 18.36
N ILE A 352 7.52 21.32 17.24
CA ILE A 352 6.21 21.12 16.62
C ILE A 352 6.41 20.16 15.44
N TYR A 353 5.58 19.12 15.41
CA TYR A 353 5.64 18.12 14.35
C TYR A 353 5.29 18.74 12.99
N MET A 354 6.06 18.37 11.99
CA MET A 354 5.77 18.62 10.58
C MET A 354 5.85 17.33 9.79
N SER A 355 5.07 17.26 8.73
CA SER A 355 5.12 16.11 7.82
C SER A 355 6.48 16.02 7.13
N ASP A 356 7.06 14.82 7.11
CA ASP A 356 8.24 14.52 6.29
C ASP A 356 7.84 14.50 4.81
N LEU A 357 8.62 15.20 3.99
CA LEU A 357 8.40 15.25 2.55
C LEU A 357 9.44 14.41 1.82
N PRO A 358 9.03 13.49 0.94
CA PRO A 358 9.94 12.70 0.12
C PRO A 358 10.90 13.59 -0.68
N GLY A 359 12.19 13.26 -0.67
CA GLY A 359 13.22 14.01 -1.39
C GLY A 359 13.64 15.34 -0.75
N HIS A 360 13.10 15.67 0.41
CA HIS A 360 13.48 16.85 1.18
C HIS A 360 14.09 16.45 2.53
N SER A 361 15.05 17.24 3.01
CA SER A 361 15.67 17.02 4.30
C SER A 361 14.68 17.16 5.45
N LYS A 362 14.93 16.41 6.52
CA LYS A 362 14.16 16.51 7.77
C LYS A 362 14.31 17.90 8.37
N GLN A 363 13.20 18.48 8.79
CA GLN A 363 13.15 19.78 9.45
C GLN A 363 12.42 19.68 10.77
N TYR A 364 12.86 20.48 11.72
CA TYR A 364 12.13 20.74 12.96
C TYR A 364 11.67 22.17 13.03
N ALA A 365 10.54 22.36 13.65
CA ALA A 365 9.93 23.63 13.87
C ALA A 365 9.90 23.93 15.37
N PHE A 366 10.39 25.10 15.74
CA PHE A 366 10.46 25.57 17.11
C PHE A 366 9.72 26.88 17.29
N LEU A 367 8.92 26.96 18.36
CA LEU A 367 8.35 28.24 18.79
C LEU A 367 9.43 29.05 19.50
N LYS A 368 9.65 30.27 19.04
CA LYS A 368 10.62 31.20 19.60
C LYS A 368 10.00 32.56 19.90
N ASN A 369 10.45 33.19 20.94
CA ASN A 369 10.11 34.59 21.26
C ASN A 369 11.40 35.43 21.28
N GLU A 370 11.49 36.43 20.45
CA GLU A 370 12.60 37.39 20.41
C GLU A 370 12.04 38.80 20.44
N ASN A 371 12.39 39.62 21.44
CA ASN A 371 11.96 41.01 21.57
C ASN A 371 10.44 41.18 21.52
N ASP A 372 9.70 40.32 22.22
CA ASP A 372 8.24 40.29 22.29
C ASP A 372 7.54 39.95 20.94
N VAL A 373 8.26 39.38 20.00
CA VAL A 373 7.73 38.83 18.75
C VAL A 373 7.84 37.33 18.78
N GLU A 374 6.71 36.66 18.72
CA GLU A 374 6.65 35.21 18.56
C GLU A 374 6.75 34.83 17.08
N PHE A 375 7.56 33.84 16.81
CA PHE A 375 7.70 33.27 15.47
C PHE A 375 8.01 31.78 15.53
N ILE A 376 7.72 31.10 14.42
CA ILE A 376 8.12 29.72 14.18
C ILE A 376 9.47 29.76 13.48
N GLN A 377 10.45 29.09 14.05
CA GLN A 377 11.76 28.91 13.44
C GLN A 377 11.85 27.50 12.87
N MET A 378 12.02 27.40 11.55
CA MET A 378 12.25 26.16 10.84
C MET A 378 13.76 25.89 10.76
N VAL A 379 14.19 24.72 11.22
CA VAL A 379 15.60 24.31 11.21
C VAL A 379 15.75 23.04 10.39
N ASP A 380 16.60 23.08 9.41
CA ASP A 380 17.01 21.90 8.63
C ASP A 380 18.01 21.07 9.48
N VAL A 381 17.63 19.84 9.78
CA VAL A 381 18.39 19.04 10.76
C VAL A 381 19.79 18.68 10.29
N PRO A 382 20.01 18.21 9.04
CA PRO A 382 21.36 17.87 8.58
C PRO A 382 22.33 19.04 8.63
N SER A 383 21.88 20.24 8.25
CA SER A 383 22.75 21.43 8.26
C SER A 383 22.71 22.22 9.55
N CYS A 384 21.75 21.97 10.43
CA CYS A 384 21.44 22.75 11.64
C CYS A 384 21.24 24.25 11.35
N LYS A 385 20.75 24.59 10.16
CA LYS A 385 20.52 25.98 9.76
C LYS A 385 19.05 26.33 9.81
N THR A 386 18.77 27.53 10.29
CA THR A 386 17.44 28.11 10.12
C THR A 386 17.18 28.34 8.63
N VAL A 387 16.16 27.68 8.09
CA VAL A 387 15.75 27.78 6.68
C VAL A 387 14.60 28.76 6.49
N ALA A 388 13.78 28.94 7.52
CA ALA A 388 12.67 29.89 7.50
C ALA A 388 12.35 30.42 8.90
N ARG A 389 11.79 31.64 8.95
CA ARG A 389 11.17 32.23 10.14
C ARG A 389 9.79 32.76 9.75
N ILE A 390 8.78 32.31 10.44
CA ILE A 390 7.39 32.66 10.18
C ILE A 390 6.86 33.43 11.39
N PRO A 391 6.58 34.72 11.27
CA PRO A 391 6.04 35.53 12.37
C PRO A 391 4.60 35.08 12.67
N LEU A 392 4.29 34.83 13.93
CA LEU A 392 2.96 34.43 14.40
C LEU A 392 2.02 35.61 14.59
N TYR A 393 2.58 36.81 14.69
CA TYR A 393 1.78 38.02 14.87
C TYR A 393 1.58 38.75 13.54
N ASN A 394 0.32 38.87 13.14
CA ASN A 394 -0.07 39.71 12.02
C ASN A 394 -1.42 40.37 12.28
N GLY A 395 -1.39 41.53 12.91
CA GLY A 395 -2.56 42.41 13.00
C GLY A 395 -3.73 41.91 13.86
N GLY A 396 -3.46 41.13 14.92
CA GLY A 396 -4.50 40.68 15.86
C GLY A 396 -5.00 39.25 15.65
N ALA A 397 -4.45 38.49 14.67
CA ALA A 397 -4.74 37.09 14.49
C ALA A 397 -3.96 36.24 15.49
N THR A 398 -4.61 35.26 16.10
CA THR A 398 -4.00 34.28 16.98
C THR A 398 -3.79 32.97 16.25
N LEU A 399 -2.70 32.27 16.55
CA LEU A 399 -2.43 30.94 16.02
C LEU A 399 -3.49 29.97 16.51
N SER A 400 -4.17 29.27 15.61
CA SER A 400 -5.14 28.22 15.96
C SER A 400 -4.51 26.85 16.16
N GLY A 401 -3.19 26.77 16.15
CA GLY A 401 -2.43 25.59 16.54
C GLY A 401 -2.05 24.64 15.42
N ASN A 402 -2.56 24.81 14.18
CA ASN A 402 -2.25 23.90 13.09
C ASN A 402 -1.35 24.53 12.04
N TRP A 403 -0.34 23.80 11.64
CA TRP A 403 0.60 24.15 10.59
C TRP A 403 1.37 22.94 10.08
N ASP A 404 1.82 23.00 8.85
CA ASP A 404 2.46 21.90 8.17
C ASP A 404 3.37 22.36 7.04
N ARG A 405 4.12 21.45 6.47
CA ARG A 405 4.94 21.59 5.28
C ARG A 405 4.29 20.83 4.14
N VAL A 406 3.89 21.51 3.10
CA VAL A 406 3.10 20.98 1.99
C VAL A 406 3.91 20.97 0.71
N PRO A 407 3.95 19.87 -0.06
CA PRO A 407 4.61 19.81 -1.36
C PRO A 407 4.03 20.83 -2.35
N GLN A 408 4.90 21.47 -3.12
CA GLN A 408 4.50 22.38 -4.18
C GLN A 408 5.45 22.22 -5.39
N GLY A 409 5.08 21.36 -6.33
CA GLY A 409 5.96 20.98 -7.44
C GLY A 409 7.28 20.38 -6.92
N ASP A 410 8.40 20.94 -7.37
CA ASP A 410 9.76 20.52 -6.96
C ASP A 410 10.19 21.11 -5.61
N SER A 411 9.31 21.83 -4.92
CA SER A 411 9.58 22.54 -3.68
C SER A 411 8.45 22.26 -2.66
N TYR A 412 8.37 23.08 -1.64
CA TYR A 412 7.32 23.03 -0.63
C TYR A 412 6.98 24.43 -0.14
N GLN A 413 5.81 24.54 0.48
CA GLN A 413 5.36 25.73 1.21
C GLN A 413 5.10 25.38 2.67
N TYR A 414 5.21 26.36 3.55
CA TYR A 414 4.71 26.23 4.91
C TYR A 414 3.31 26.81 4.97
N VAL A 415 2.43 26.12 5.67
CA VAL A 415 1.03 26.51 5.85
C VAL A 415 0.76 26.71 7.32
N VAL A 416 0.13 27.81 7.67
CA VAL A 416 -0.22 28.15 9.05
C VAL A 416 -1.68 28.58 9.13
N SER A 417 -2.44 27.98 10.01
CA SER A 417 -3.82 28.35 10.27
C SER A 417 -3.88 29.45 11.33
N LEU A 418 -4.44 30.62 10.98
CA LEU A 418 -4.55 31.78 11.84
C LEU A 418 -6.04 32.11 12.04
N LEU A 419 -6.57 31.97 13.25
CA LEU A 419 -7.93 32.43 13.57
C LEU A 419 -7.99 33.95 13.56
N GLN A 420 -8.90 34.52 12.76
CA GLN A 420 -9.24 35.92 12.83
C GLN A 420 -10.43 36.19 13.77
N GLY A 421 -10.46 37.36 14.33
CA GLY A 421 -11.62 37.78 15.10
C GLY A 421 -12.85 38.07 14.23
N GLU A 422 -13.93 38.45 14.89
CA GLU A 422 -15.19 38.85 14.26
C GLU A 422 -14.98 40.04 13.31
N ASN A 423 -15.49 39.92 12.08
CA ASN A 423 -15.50 41.02 11.14
C ASN A 423 -16.45 42.13 11.67
N ALA A 424 -15.91 43.34 11.83
CA ALA A 424 -16.67 44.46 12.39
C ALA A 424 -17.82 44.97 11.51
N GLU A 425 -17.85 44.63 10.22
CA GLU A 425 -18.86 45.09 9.28
C GLU A 425 -20.09 44.20 9.25
N ASP A 426 -19.94 42.89 9.32
CA ASP A 426 -21.03 41.92 9.19
C ASP A 426 -21.12 40.91 10.35
N GLY A 427 -20.16 40.89 11.28
CA GLY A 427 -20.15 40.00 12.46
C GLY A 427 -19.81 38.55 12.08
N THR A 428 -19.21 38.28 10.93
CA THR A 428 -18.73 36.94 10.55
C THR A 428 -17.35 36.64 11.15
N ILE A 429 -17.10 35.37 11.47
CA ILE A 429 -15.79 34.89 11.88
C ILE A 429 -15.05 34.36 10.66
N HIS A 430 -13.80 34.75 10.51
CA HIS A 430 -12.95 34.32 9.43
C HIS A 430 -11.77 33.49 9.96
N GLN A 431 -11.45 32.42 9.25
CA GLN A 431 -10.23 31.62 9.43
C GLN A 431 -9.28 31.91 8.28
N ARG A 432 -8.16 32.53 8.57
CA ARG A 432 -7.15 32.82 7.57
C ARG A 432 -6.10 31.71 7.55
N ILE A 433 -5.81 31.18 6.38
CA ILE A 433 -4.74 30.22 6.13
C ILE A 433 -3.62 30.96 5.43
N ALA A 434 -2.47 31.06 6.08
CA ALA A 434 -1.30 31.76 5.57
C ALA A 434 -0.36 30.77 4.88
N TRP A 435 0.00 31.06 3.64
CA TRP A 435 0.92 30.28 2.83
C TRP A 435 2.26 31.01 2.73
N PHE A 436 3.33 30.32 3.12
CA PHE A 436 4.66 30.89 3.09
C PHE A 436 5.54 30.07 2.14
N THR A 437 6.42 30.73 1.41
CA THR A 437 7.45 30.08 0.62
C THR A 437 8.37 29.22 1.53
N ASN A 438 9.15 28.35 0.93
CA ASN A 438 10.16 27.54 1.64
C ASN A 438 11.27 28.37 2.32
N LYS A 439 11.28 29.70 2.14
CA LYS A 439 12.17 30.65 2.81
C LYS A 439 11.46 31.48 3.88
N GLY A 440 10.21 31.15 4.18
CA GLY A 440 9.40 31.85 5.19
C GLY A 440 8.86 33.23 4.76
N LYS A 441 8.88 33.53 3.46
CA LYS A 441 8.22 34.74 2.94
C LYS A 441 6.74 34.44 2.72
N LEU A 442 5.84 35.27 3.24
CA LEU A 442 4.42 35.18 2.95
C LEU A 442 4.18 35.24 1.44
N ASP A 443 3.44 34.27 0.93
CA ASP A 443 3.04 34.17 -0.46
C ASP A 443 1.62 34.72 -0.64
N HIS A 444 0.65 34.14 0.02
CA HIS A 444 -0.75 34.55 -0.01
C HIS A 444 -1.51 34.12 1.25
N TYR A 445 -2.76 34.56 1.34
CA TYR A 445 -3.73 34.06 2.31
C TYR A 445 -4.93 33.47 1.58
N ASP A 446 -5.43 32.34 2.07
CA ASP A 446 -6.79 31.91 1.82
C ASP A 446 -7.66 32.34 3.02
N ASP A 447 -8.82 32.92 2.75
CA ASP A 447 -9.69 33.50 3.80
C ASP A 447 -11.03 32.79 3.81
N LEU A 448 -11.21 31.92 4.81
CA LEU A 448 -12.39 31.09 4.96
C LEU A 448 -13.44 31.81 5.81
N ASN A 449 -14.56 32.17 5.22
CA ASN A 449 -15.70 32.72 5.96
C ASN A 449 -16.46 31.59 6.66
N LEU A 450 -16.33 31.51 7.98
CA LEU A 450 -16.96 30.47 8.80
C LEU A 450 -18.38 30.82 9.26
N GLY A 451 -18.87 31.99 8.85
CA GLY A 451 -20.19 32.48 9.26
C GLY A 451 -20.21 33.12 10.64
N HIS A 452 -21.40 33.14 11.25
CA HIS A 452 -21.65 33.80 12.54
C HIS A 452 -21.59 32.83 13.70
N ARG A 453 -21.34 33.37 14.92
CA ARG A 453 -21.46 32.64 16.20
C ARG A 453 -20.50 31.46 16.37
N VAL A 454 -19.39 31.47 15.66
CA VAL A 454 -18.33 30.48 15.81
C VAL A 454 -17.57 30.74 17.11
N GLU A 455 -17.40 29.73 17.94
CA GLU A 455 -16.63 29.81 19.19
C GLU A 455 -15.20 29.32 18.99
N THR A 456 -15.07 28.16 18.29
CA THR A 456 -13.78 27.59 17.95
C THR A 456 -13.84 27.04 16.54
N ALA A 457 -12.70 27.11 15.85
CA ALA A 457 -12.50 26.49 14.56
C ALA A 457 -11.15 25.78 14.54
N GLN A 458 -11.14 24.54 14.08
CA GLN A 458 -9.91 23.77 13.87
C GLN A 458 -9.85 23.35 12.41
N VAL A 459 -8.89 23.91 11.67
CA VAL A 459 -8.65 23.56 10.28
C VAL A 459 -7.67 22.42 10.23
N ASN A 460 -7.99 21.39 9.47
CA ASN A 460 -7.03 20.35 9.14
C ASN A 460 -6.18 20.81 7.96
N ILE A 461 -4.90 21.06 8.20
CA ILE A 461 -3.93 21.50 7.21
C ILE A 461 -2.82 20.49 6.91
N GLN A 462 -3.03 19.22 7.27
CA GLN A 462 -2.11 18.15 6.88
C GLN A 462 -2.02 18.06 5.35
N SER A 463 -0.81 17.83 4.84
CA SER A 463 -0.51 17.88 3.40
C SER A 463 -1.43 17.02 2.55
N ALA A 464 -1.85 15.90 3.09
CA ALA A 464 -2.74 14.97 2.41
C ALA A 464 -4.18 15.49 2.26
N VAL A 465 -4.67 16.25 3.25
CA VAL A 465 -6.01 16.83 3.23
C VAL A 465 -6.09 18.04 2.29
N LEU A 466 -4.96 18.73 2.08
CA LEU A 466 -4.88 19.89 1.18
C LEU A 466 -4.69 19.51 -0.31
N ASN A 467 -4.94 18.27 -0.68
CA ASN A 467 -4.96 17.85 -2.08
C ASN A 467 -6.16 18.50 -2.79
N PRO A 468 -5.95 19.30 -3.86
CA PRO A 468 -7.04 20.02 -4.53
C PRO A 468 -8.06 19.12 -5.24
N ARG A 469 -7.86 17.82 -5.24
CA ARG A 469 -8.80 16.84 -5.85
C ARG A 469 -9.39 15.86 -4.83
N LEU A 470 -9.15 16.08 -3.53
CA LEU A 470 -9.56 15.14 -2.50
C LEU A 470 -11.08 15.15 -2.28
N PHE A 471 -11.68 16.33 -2.19
CA PHE A 471 -13.10 16.48 -1.86
C PHE A 471 -13.99 16.69 -3.09
N ASN A 472 -13.49 17.34 -4.13
CA ASN A 472 -14.16 17.42 -5.42
C ASN A 472 -13.16 17.26 -6.58
N ALA A 473 -13.64 17.19 -7.80
CA ALA A 473 -12.80 16.97 -8.99
C ALA A 473 -12.27 18.27 -9.61
N ASP A 474 -12.49 19.43 -9.01
CA ASP A 474 -11.92 20.69 -9.48
C ASP A 474 -10.44 20.83 -9.07
N ASN A 475 -9.79 21.90 -9.45
CA ASN A 475 -8.39 22.13 -9.08
C ASN A 475 -8.25 23.21 -8.00
N ALA A 476 -9.37 23.62 -7.37
CA ALA A 476 -9.33 24.54 -6.25
C ALA A 476 -8.87 23.81 -4.99
N ARG A 477 -8.10 24.50 -4.16
CA ARG A 477 -7.68 23.94 -2.87
C ARG A 477 -8.87 23.94 -1.92
N GLU A 478 -8.97 22.89 -1.12
CA GLU A 478 -10.07 22.67 -0.21
C GLU A 478 -9.59 22.51 1.22
N TYR A 479 -10.44 22.90 2.16
CA TYR A 479 -10.16 22.89 3.58
C TYR A 479 -11.26 22.16 4.34
N MET A 480 -10.87 21.31 5.25
CA MET A 480 -11.73 20.64 6.21
C MET A 480 -11.63 21.37 7.56
N VAL A 481 -12.75 21.89 8.04
CA VAL A 481 -12.82 22.71 9.25
C VAL A 481 -13.83 22.12 10.23
N LEU A 482 -13.37 21.75 11.42
CA LEU A 482 -14.26 21.42 12.52
C LEU A 482 -14.62 22.69 13.28
N LEU A 483 -15.91 23.05 13.27
CA LEU A 483 -16.44 24.21 13.94
C LEU A 483 -17.21 23.82 15.18
N LYS A 484 -17.06 24.63 16.23
CA LYS A 484 -18.03 24.71 17.32
C LYS A 484 -18.73 26.05 17.26
N ARG A 485 -20.05 26.03 17.11
CA ARG A 485 -20.83 27.24 16.99
C ARG A 485 -22.15 27.17 17.82
N THR A 486 -22.74 28.32 18.07
CA THR A 486 -24.07 28.40 18.67
C THR A 486 -25.15 28.24 17.59
N LYS A 487 -26.11 27.34 17.78
CA LYS A 487 -27.23 27.10 16.86
C LYS A 487 -28.03 28.35 16.59
N VAL A 488 -28.52 28.52 15.37
CA VAL A 488 -29.40 29.63 15.03
C VAL A 488 -30.71 29.54 15.79
N GLY A 489 -31.04 30.61 16.52
CA GLY A 489 -32.28 30.70 17.30
C GLY A 489 -32.29 29.95 18.63
N SER A 490 -31.15 29.43 19.08
CA SER A 490 -30.98 28.75 20.37
C SER A 490 -29.74 29.24 21.09
N SER A 491 -29.58 28.89 22.37
CA SER A 491 -28.30 29.01 23.10
C SER A 491 -27.47 27.74 23.03
N ASP A 492 -27.98 26.70 22.38
CA ASP A 492 -27.32 25.41 22.32
C ASP A 492 -26.11 25.48 21.39
N LYS A 493 -25.10 24.69 21.72
CA LYS A 493 -23.88 24.52 20.94
C LYS A 493 -24.02 23.36 19.98
N GLU A 494 -23.38 23.48 18.83
CA GLU A 494 -23.22 22.36 17.89
C GLU A 494 -21.80 22.30 17.36
N GLU A 495 -21.35 21.10 17.07
CA GLU A 495 -20.13 20.85 16.31
C GLU A 495 -20.51 20.49 14.88
N VAL A 496 -19.82 21.11 13.92
CA VAL A 496 -20.12 21.02 12.50
C VAL A 496 -18.82 20.82 11.73
N LEU A 497 -18.81 19.84 10.85
CA LEU A 497 -17.79 19.75 9.82
C LEU A 497 -18.18 20.63 8.64
N LEU A 498 -17.30 21.53 8.29
CA LEU A 498 -17.37 22.36 7.10
C LEU A 498 -16.25 21.97 6.13
N ILE A 499 -16.58 21.71 4.86
CA ILE A 499 -15.61 21.61 3.80
C ILE A 499 -15.84 22.81 2.90
N CYS A 500 -14.80 23.62 2.69
CA CYS A 500 -14.86 24.81 1.88
C CYS A 500 -13.65 24.89 0.96
N ASN A 501 -13.80 25.56 -0.18
CA ASN A 501 -12.70 25.84 -1.09
C ASN A 501 -11.88 27.05 -0.64
N ASN A 502 -10.77 27.35 -1.31
CA ASN A 502 -9.88 28.45 -1.01
C ASN A 502 -10.49 29.85 -1.25
N GLU A 503 -11.67 29.93 -1.86
CA GLU A 503 -12.47 31.16 -2.03
C GLU A 503 -13.47 31.34 -0.89
N GLY A 504 -13.53 30.40 0.08
CA GLY A 504 -14.44 30.42 1.23
C GLY A 504 -15.85 29.90 0.90
N GLU A 505 -16.05 29.30 -0.27
CA GLU A 505 -17.32 28.71 -0.65
C GLU A 505 -17.49 27.35 0.06
N THR A 506 -18.65 27.16 0.73
CA THR A 506 -18.96 25.90 1.42
C THR A 506 -19.38 24.84 0.42
N LEU A 507 -18.60 23.77 0.35
CA LEU A 507 -18.86 22.60 -0.48
C LEU A 507 -19.74 21.58 0.25
N LEU A 508 -19.49 21.38 1.56
CA LEU A 508 -20.22 20.45 2.39
C LEU A 508 -20.32 20.99 3.82
N GLU A 509 -21.48 20.83 4.41
CA GLU A 509 -21.70 21.04 5.85
C GLU A 509 -22.35 19.79 6.45
N LEU A 510 -21.70 19.18 7.46
CA LEU A 510 -22.22 18.07 8.23
C LEU A 510 -22.27 18.46 9.70
N GLY A 511 -23.47 18.54 10.24
CA GLY A 511 -23.72 18.83 11.66
C GLY A 511 -24.25 17.64 12.42
N ALA A 512 -24.45 17.81 13.72
CA ALA A 512 -25.17 16.86 14.55
C ALA A 512 -26.58 16.63 13.97
N ASP A 513 -26.88 15.40 13.64
CA ASP A 513 -28.17 14.97 13.11
C ASP A 513 -28.72 13.90 14.05
N ALA A 514 -29.80 14.21 14.77
CA ALA A 514 -30.46 13.24 15.65
C ALA A 514 -30.90 11.96 14.90
N ALA A 515 -31.13 12.04 13.56
CA ALA A 515 -31.42 10.90 12.73
C ALA A 515 -30.16 10.06 12.37
N LYS A 516 -28.96 10.62 12.59
CA LYS A 516 -27.67 9.97 12.30
C LYS A 516 -26.92 9.49 13.56
N GLY A 517 -27.52 9.60 14.75
CA GLY A 517 -26.96 9.00 15.95
C GLY A 517 -26.16 9.94 16.86
N GLY A 518 -26.42 11.25 16.87
CA GLY A 518 -25.89 12.14 17.89
C GLY A 518 -24.94 13.22 17.45
N ALA A 519 -24.05 13.68 18.35
CA ALA A 519 -23.08 14.72 18.08
C ALA A 519 -21.90 14.19 17.27
N LEU A 520 -21.40 14.98 16.32
CA LEU A 520 -20.16 14.67 15.60
C LEU A 520 -18.99 14.68 16.59
N SER A 521 -18.30 13.56 16.74
CA SER A 521 -17.24 13.38 17.74
C SER A 521 -15.85 13.29 17.14
N MET A 522 -15.73 12.80 15.90
CA MET A 522 -14.46 12.69 15.21
C MET A 522 -14.64 12.76 13.70
N ILE A 523 -13.67 13.34 13.04
CA ILE A 523 -13.56 13.42 11.59
C ILE A 523 -12.13 13.04 11.20
N ASN A 524 -12.00 12.20 10.20
CA ASN A 524 -10.69 11.86 9.67
C ASN A 524 -10.77 11.49 8.18
N VAL A 525 -9.70 11.73 7.44
CA VAL A 525 -9.52 11.19 6.09
C VAL A 525 -8.63 9.96 6.21
N LEU A 526 -9.18 8.82 5.86
CA LEU A 526 -8.50 7.54 5.91
C LEU A 526 -8.01 7.15 4.52
N ASN A 527 -6.92 6.38 4.48
CA ASN A 527 -6.39 5.78 3.24
C ASN A 527 -6.13 6.79 2.11
N GLU A 528 -5.61 7.94 2.45
CA GLU A 528 -5.38 9.07 1.54
C GLU A 528 -4.63 8.71 0.25
N LYS A 529 -3.70 7.76 0.34
CA LYS A 529 -2.83 7.35 -0.76
C LYS A 529 -3.37 6.21 -1.61
N THR A 530 -4.36 5.48 -1.12
CA THR A 530 -4.87 4.27 -1.77
C THR A 530 -6.33 4.38 -2.13
N ASN A 531 -7.16 4.68 -1.17
CA ASN A 531 -8.61 4.80 -1.33
C ASN A 531 -9.14 5.82 -0.32
N PRO A 532 -9.06 7.12 -0.62
CA PRO A 532 -9.41 8.17 0.33
C PRO A 532 -10.89 8.12 0.68
N VAL A 533 -11.17 8.10 1.99
CA VAL A 533 -12.50 8.05 2.54
C VAL A 533 -12.61 9.07 3.68
N LEU A 534 -13.68 9.85 3.69
CA LEU A 534 -14.01 10.72 4.81
C LEU A 534 -14.80 9.93 5.85
N LEU A 535 -14.22 9.75 7.03
CA LEU A 535 -14.89 9.18 8.18
C LEU A 535 -15.51 10.31 9.02
N CYS A 536 -16.79 10.18 9.32
CA CYS A 536 -17.50 10.98 10.31
C CYS A 536 -18.03 10.06 11.41
N ALA A 537 -17.51 10.19 12.62
CA ALA A 537 -17.98 9.44 13.77
C ALA A 537 -18.98 10.29 14.58
N TYR A 538 -20.14 9.74 14.86
CA TYR A 538 -21.20 10.36 15.65
C TYR A 538 -21.33 9.64 16.99
N ASN A 539 -21.41 10.40 18.08
CA ASN A 539 -21.60 9.87 19.42
C ASN A 539 -23.01 10.16 19.92
N ASN A 540 -23.71 9.13 20.36
CA ASN A 540 -25.02 9.22 21.00
C ASN A 540 -24.94 8.59 22.40
N ASP A 541 -24.72 9.41 23.41
CA ASP A 541 -24.62 9.11 24.85
C ASP A 541 -23.49 8.14 25.24
N SER A 542 -23.31 7.03 24.60
CA SER A 542 -22.25 6.05 24.87
C SER A 542 -21.97 5.12 23.68
N GLN A 543 -22.63 5.37 22.55
CA GLN A 543 -22.48 4.56 21.36
C GLN A 543 -22.07 5.42 20.17
N PHE A 544 -21.25 4.85 19.29
CA PHE A 544 -20.74 5.51 18.10
C PHE A 544 -21.40 4.96 16.84
N THR A 545 -21.67 5.85 15.90
CA THR A 545 -22.03 5.49 14.53
C THR A 545 -20.97 6.06 13.59
N LEU A 546 -20.36 5.21 12.80
CA LEU A 546 -19.29 5.55 11.87
C LEU A 546 -19.86 5.64 10.45
N ASN A 547 -19.84 6.82 9.85
CA ASN A 547 -20.23 7.03 8.48
C ASN A 547 -18.99 7.25 7.61
N PHE A 548 -18.82 6.41 6.61
CA PHE A 548 -17.75 6.50 5.63
C PHE A 548 -18.30 7.09 4.33
N HIS A 549 -17.71 8.18 3.87
CA HIS A 549 -18.13 8.89 2.67
C HIS A 549 -17.06 8.76 1.59
N ALA A 550 -17.49 8.42 0.37
CA ALA A 550 -16.56 8.38 -0.77
C ALA A 550 -15.99 9.77 -1.05
N LEU A 551 -14.75 9.84 -1.41
CA LEU A 551 -14.10 11.02 -1.95
C LEU A 551 -13.74 10.75 -3.43
N PRO A 552 -13.92 11.75 -4.33
CA PRO A 552 -14.43 13.11 -4.10
C PRO A 552 -15.93 13.21 -3.83
N LEU A 553 -16.34 14.26 -3.13
CA LEU A 553 -17.73 14.47 -2.70
C LEU A 553 -18.66 14.94 -3.81
N SER A 554 -18.14 15.69 -4.79
CA SER A 554 -18.94 16.19 -5.91
C SER A 554 -19.05 15.13 -6.99
N LYS A 555 -20.27 14.85 -7.41
CA LYS A 555 -20.56 13.91 -8.48
C LYS A 555 -21.36 14.59 -9.57
N ASN A 556 -20.96 14.34 -10.82
CA ASN A 556 -21.75 14.74 -11.96
C ASN A 556 -23.01 13.86 -12.05
N THR A 557 -24.08 14.36 -12.60
CA THR A 557 -25.22 13.51 -12.97
C THR A 557 -24.91 12.82 -14.29
N LEU A 558 -24.72 11.50 -14.28
CA LEU A 558 -24.47 10.74 -15.49
C LEU A 558 -25.70 10.82 -16.42
N GLN A 559 -25.45 11.02 -17.69
CA GLN A 559 -26.48 10.87 -18.70
C GLN A 559 -26.73 9.39 -18.99
N GLY A 560 -27.97 9.03 -19.33
CA GLY A 560 -28.41 7.65 -19.48
C GLY A 560 -29.17 7.16 -18.23
N ASP A 561 -29.61 5.92 -18.28
CA ASP A 561 -30.35 5.26 -17.20
C ASP A 561 -29.68 3.94 -16.73
N GLY A 562 -28.51 3.62 -17.28
CA GLY A 562 -27.73 2.44 -16.95
C GLY A 562 -28.27 1.12 -17.52
N THR A 563 -29.22 1.18 -18.44
CA THR A 563 -29.71 0.00 -19.16
C THR A 563 -28.89 -0.28 -20.42
N ALA A 564 -29.05 -1.46 -21.01
CA ALA A 564 -28.40 -1.82 -22.28
C ALA A 564 -28.83 -0.91 -23.45
N ALA A 565 -30.04 -0.37 -23.40
CA ALA A 565 -30.58 0.50 -24.46
C ALA A 565 -30.14 1.97 -24.30
N ASN A 566 -29.81 2.39 -23.06
CA ASN A 566 -29.42 3.75 -22.71
C ASN A 566 -28.37 3.72 -21.57
N PRO A 567 -27.13 3.26 -21.86
CA PRO A 567 -26.08 3.14 -20.84
C PRO A 567 -25.71 4.49 -20.24
N TYR A 568 -25.20 4.47 -19.02
CA TYR A 568 -24.61 5.65 -18.41
C TYR A 568 -23.41 6.12 -19.23
N GLN A 569 -23.37 7.41 -19.53
CA GLN A 569 -22.32 8.04 -20.33
C GLN A 569 -21.22 8.58 -19.42
N ILE A 570 -20.01 8.12 -19.65
CA ILE A 570 -18.80 8.57 -18.94
C ILE A 570 -18.06 9.52 -19.88
N THR A 571 -17.85 10.75 -19.43
CA THR A 571 -17.22 11.81 -20.24
C THR A 571 -15.90 12.32 -19.63
N CYS A 572 -15.64 12.04 -18.36
CA CYS A 572 -14.44 12.47 -17.63
C CYS A 572 -14.12 11.50 -16.47
N ALA A 573 -12.96 11.69 -15.80
CA ALA A 573 -12.54 10.86 -14.69
C ALA A 573 -13.52 10.89 -13.49
N ALA A 574 -14.15 12.03 -13.21
CA ALA A 574 -15.16 12.15 -12.16
C ALA A 574 -16.44 11.32 -12.45
N ASP A 575 -16.79 11.16 -13.72
CA ASP A 575 -17.87 10.25 -14.11
C ASP A 575 -17.47 8.79 -13.93
N PHE A 576 -16.21 8.45 -14.23
CA PHE A 576 -15.70 7.08 -14.15
C PHE A 576 -15.80 6.51 -12.73
N ILE A 577 -15.51 7.34 -11.74
CA ILE A 577 -15.58 6.94 -10.31
C ILE A 577 -17.03 6.55 -9.92
N GLN A 578 -18.03 7.11 -10.58
CA GLN A 578 -19.44 6.85 -10.27
C GLN A 578 -19.92 5.45 -10.70
N ILE A 579 -19.10 4.66 -11.38
CA ILE A 579 -19.37 3.24 -11.63
C ILE A 579 -19.65 2.51 -10.32
N ASP A 580 -18.95 2.90 -9.22
CA ASP A 580 -19.18 2.34 -7.89
C ASP A 580 -20.62 2.58 -7.35
N ASP A 581 -21.35 3.56 -7.86
CA ASP A 581 -22.71 3.80 -7.39
C ASP A 581 -23.71 2.76 -7.87
N GLN A 582 -23.49 2.25 -9.09
CA GLN A 582 -24.34 1.24 -9.71
C GLN A 582 -23.49 0.19 -10.46
N PRO A 583 -22.69 -0.63 -9.75
CA PRO A 583 -21.67 -1.48 -10.38
C PRO A 583 -22.25 -2.60 -11.26
N MET A 584 -23.57 -2.79 -11.28
CA MET A 584 -24.28 -3.76 -12.14
C MET A 584 -24.86 -3.14 -13.41
N ALA A 585 -24.71 -1.82 -13.62
CA ALA A 585 -25.30 -1.10 -14.76
C ALA A 585 -24.43 -1.21 -16.03
N TYR A 586 -24.96 -0.64 -17.12
CA TYR A 586 -24.27 -0.50 -18.40
C TYR A 586 -23.65 0.88 -18.50
N TYR A 587 -22.39 0.94 -18.94
CA TYR A 587 -21.59 2.16 -19.08
C TYR A 587 -20.96 2.27 -20.47
N GLN A 588 -20.92 3.48 -21.02
CA GLN A 588 -20.28 3.81 -22.29
C GLN A 588 -19.33 5.00 -22.07
N ILE A 589 -18.05 4.84 -22.40
CA ILE A 589 -17.09 5.97 -22.41
C ILE A 589 -17.30 6.74 -23.72
N MET A 590 -17.54 8.04 -23.60
CA MET A 590 -17.91 8.91 -24.72
C MET A 590 -16.73 9.72 -25.26
N ASN A 591 -15.79 10.09 -24.41
CA ASN A 591 -14.61 10.91 -24.73
C ASN A 591 -13.34 10.23 -24.23
N ASP A 592 -12.19 10.65 -24.76
CA ASP A 592 -10.93 10.36 -24.11
C ASP A 592 -10.92 10.98 -22.70
N ILE A 593 -10.35 10.26 -21.74
CA ILE A 593 -10.38 10.64 -20.32
C ILE A 593 -8.97 10.89 -19.83
N ASP A 594 -8.73 12.09 -19.36
CA ASP A 594 -7.51 12.46 -18.62
C ASP A 594 -7.75 12.30 -17.11
N PHE A 595 -7.03 11.37 -16.45
CA PHE A 595 -7.08 11.18 -15.00
C PHE A 595 -6.19 12.19 -14.25
N GLY A 596 -5.42 12.99 -14.97
CA GLY A 596 -4.62 14.11 -14.43
C GLY A 596 -3.47 13.69 -13.52
N GLY A 597 -3.09 12.43 -13.49
CA GLY A 597 -1.97 11.92 -12.68
C GLY A 597 -2.23 11.91 -11.16
N ALA A 598 -3.47 12.11 -10.72
CA ALA A 598 -3.83 11.95 -9.32
C ALA A 598 -3.83 10.46 -8.95
N ALA A 599 -3.45 10.15 -7.70
CA ALA A 599 -3.50 8.77 -7.21
C ALA A 599 -4.94 8.26 -7.23
N PHE A 600 -5.15 7.17 -7.92
CA PHE A 600 -6.45 6.50 -8.01
C PHE A 600 -6.34 5.09 -7.41
N GLY A 601 -7.08 4.83 -6.36
CA GLY A 601 -7.09 3.53 -5.68
C GLY A 601 -8.01 2.49 -6.33
N GLY A 602 -8.52 2.77 -7.54
CA GLY A 602 -9.46 1.91 -8.27
C GLY A 602 -10.91 2.00 -7.76
N LEU A 603 -11.80 1.36 -8.50
CA LEU A 603 -13.21 1.19 -8.13
C LEU A 603 -13.32 0.11 -7.05
N GLN A 604 -14.10 0.39 -6.02
CA GLN A 604 -14.08 -0.37 -4.79
C GLN A 604 -15.14 -1.46 -4.69
N LYS A 605 -16.25 -1.27 -5.40
CA LYS A 605 -17.32 -2.25 -5.40
C LYS A 605 -17.08 -3.31 -6.45
N THR A 606 -17.57 -4.51 -6.16
CA THR A 606 -17.59 -5.63 -7.10
C THR A 606 -18.39 -5.26 -8.36
N PHE A 607 -17.73 -5.30 -9.50
CA PHE A 607 -18.31 -4.92 -10.79
C PHE A 607 -18.89 -6.14 -11.51
N GLY A 608 -20.20 -6.15 -11.69
CA GLY A 608 -20.93 -7.16 -12.48
C GLY A 608 -21.59 -6.58 -13.73
N GLY A 609 -21.41 -5.29 -14.00
CA GLY A 609 -22.00 -4.53 -15.09
C GLY A 609 -21.33 -4.73 -16.45
N LYS A 610 -21.58 -3.81 -17.36
CA LYS A 610 -21.00 -3.78 -18.71
C LYS A 610 -20.35 -2.43 -18.96
N LEU A 611 -19.05 -2.42 -19.24
CA LEU A 611 -18.31 -1.21 -19.62
C LEU A 611 -17.81 -1.34 -21.07
N ASP A 612 -18.29 -0.45 -21.92
CA ASP A 612 -17.74 -0.28 -23.27
C ASP A 612 -16.90 1.00 -23.32
N GLY A 613 -15.61 0.85 -23.52
CA GLY A 613 -14.67 1.98 -23.60
C GLY A 613 -14.79 2.79 -24.89
N GLY A 614 -15.54 2.31 -25.90
CA GLY A 614 -15.74 3.03 -27.17
C GLY A 614 -14.45 3.32 -27.95
N ASN A 615 -13.40 2.55 -27.71
CA ASN A 615 -12.03 2.76 -28.19
C ASN A 615 -11.47 4.14 -27.81
N LYS A 616 -11.88 4.66 -26.65
CA LYS A 616 -11.36 5.92 -26.10
C LYS A 616 -10.10 5.68 -25.30
N GLN A 617 -9.27 6.73 -25.25
CA GLN A 617 -8.01 6.70 -24.53
C GLN A 617 -8.22 7.13 -23.07
N LEU A 618 -7.62 6.40 -22.16
CA LEU A 618 -7.48 6.76 -20.76
C LEU A 618 -6.02 7.14 -20.52
N THR A 619 -5.75 8.41 -20.22
CA THR A 619 -4.41 8.98 -20.11
C THR A 619 -4.13 9.47 -18.69
N ASN A 620 -2.85 9.69 -18.36
CA ASN A 620 -2.41 10.18 -17.06
C ASN A 620 -2.99 9.39 -15.87
N LEU A 621 -3.17 8.07 -16.05
CA LEU A 621 -3.72 7.20 -15.03
C LEU A 621 -2.59 6.77 -14.10
N TYR A 622 -2.68 7.15 -12.81
CA TYR A 622 -1.81 6.68 -11.75
C TYR A 622 -2.58 5.83 -10.76
N LEU A 623 -2.39 4.51 -10.84
CA LEU A 623 -2.98 3.51 -9.95
C LEU A 623 -2.07 3.30 -8.74
N ASN A 624 -2.62 3.41 -7.54
CA ASN A 624 -1.87 3.24 -6.31
C ASN A 624 -2.45 2.07 -5.49
N GLY A 625 -1.76 0.96 -5.50
CA GLY A 625 -2.08 -0.25 -4.74
C GLY A 625 -3.18 -1.14 -5.33
N SER A 626 -3.91 -0.71 -6.36
CA SER A 626 -5.02 -1.47 -6.97
C SER A 626 -5.18 -1.14 -8.45
N GLY A 627 -5.78 -2.03 -9.22
CA GLY A 627 -6.21 -1.79 -10.61
C GLY A 627 -7.43 -0.88 -10.71
N LEU A 628 -7.89 -0.64 -11.95
CA LEU A 628 -9.13 0.12 -12.20
C LEU A 628 -10.33 -0.47 -11.46
N PHE A 629 -10.44 -1.79 -11.42
CA PHE A 629 -11.46 -2.54 -10.68
C PHE A 629 -10.79 -3.42 -9.63
N ARG A 630 -11.31 -3.38 -8.41
CA ARG A 630 -10.89 -4.31 -7.36
C ARG A 630 -11.32 -5.74 -7.71
N GLU A 631 -12.57 -5.93 -8.07
CA GLU A 631 -13.15 -7.22 -8.39
C GLU A 631 -14.17 -7.11 -9.52
N VAL A 632 -14.10 -8.04 -10.48
CA VAL A 632 -15.03 -8.16 -11.61
C VAL A 632 -15.64 -9.56 -11.58
N VAL A 633 -16.99 -9.65 -11.70
CA VAL A 633 -17.68 -10.93 -11.44
C VAL A 633 -18.75 -11.30 -12.49
N ASP A 634 -19.13 -12.57 -12.45
CA ASP A 634 -20.29 -13.15 -13.11
C ASP A 634 -20.31 -12.97 -14.63
N THR A 635 -21.24 -12.16 -15.12
CA THR A 635 -21.38 -11.87 -16.56
C THR A 635 -20.81 -10.51 -16.95
N ALA A 636 -19.97 -9.91 -16.10
CA ALA A 636 -19.37 -8.61 -16.40
C ALA A 636 -18.71 -8.60 -17.79
N VAL A 637 -18.74 -7.46 -18.45
CA VAL A 637 -18.02 -7.25 -19.72
C VAL A 637 -17.27 -5.93 -19.65
N ILE A 638 -15.97 -6.00 -19.88
CA ILE A 638 -15.11 -4.84 -20.05
C ILE A 638 -14.49 -4.95 -21.44
N LYS A 639 -14.68 -3.92 -22.25
CA LYS A 639 -14.20 -3.97 -23.64
C LYS A 639 -13.85 -2.61 -24.21
N ASN A 640 -13.06 -2.61 -25.31
CA ASN A 640 -12.75 -1.44 -26.13
C ASN A 640 -12.08 -0.32 -25.31
N ILE A 641 -11.10 -0.68 -24.46
CA ILE A 641 -10.37 0.26 -23.59
C ILE A 641 -8.94 0.39 -24.05
N HIS A 642 -8.48 1.63 -24.20
CA HIS A 642 -7.09 1.94 -24.51
C HIS A 642 -6.47 2.74 -23.36
N LEU A 643 -5.50 2.16 -22.65
CA LEU A 643 -4.72 2.82 -21.62
C LEU A 643 -3.41 3.31 -22.21
N ILE A 644 -3.15 4.61 -22.09
CA ILE A 644 -1.94 5.22 -22.62
C ILE A 644 -1.03 5.63 -21.44
N GLU A 645 0.13 5.02 -21.39
CA GLU A 645 1.17 5.28 -20.40
C GLU A 645 0.69 5.23 -18.93
N PRO A 646 -0.15 4.24 -18.55
CA PRO A 646 -0.58 4.13 -17.17
C PRO A 646 0.61 3.78 -16.27
N VAL A 647 0.56 4.30 -15.03
CA VAL A 647 1.53 3.93 -13.99
C VAL A 647 0.79 3.23 -12.86
N MET A 648 1.30 2.09 -12.42
CA MET A 648 0.80 1.40 -11.24
C MET A 648 1.93 1.19 -10.23
N ALA A 649 1.77 1.76 -9.05
CA ALA A 649 2.68 1.58 -7.93
C ALA A 649 2.06 0.59 -6.93
N LEU A 650 2.74 -0.52 -6.70
CA LEU A 650 2.31 -1.56 -5.78
C LEU A 650 3.18 -1.52 -4.52
N ASN A 651 2.55 -1.55 -3.37
CA ASN A 651 3.23 -1.54 -2.08
C ASN A 651 2.67 -2.67 -1.21
N GLY A 652 3.51 -3.30 -0.41
CA GLY A 652 3.11 -4.27 0.60
C GLY A 652 2.59 -5.60 0.03
N ASN A 653 1.74 -6.26 0.80
CA ASN A 653 1.30 -7.65 0.59
C ASN A 653 -0.09 -7.74 -0.07
N GLY A 654 -0.40 -6.90 -1.04
CA GLY A 654 -1.58 -7.10 -1.88
C GLY A 654 -1.57 -8.52 -2.47
N LEU A 655 -2.69 -9.27 -2.39
CA LEU A 655 -2.71 -10.64 -2.92
C LEU A 655 -2.63 -10.64 -4.45
N TYR A 656 -3.45 -9.82 -5.09
CA TYR A 656 -3.57 -9.77 -6.54
C TYR A 656 -3.57 -8.33 -7.05
N ALA A 657 -2.92 -8.08 -8.18
CA ALA A 657 -2.89 -6.78 -8.82
C ALA A 657 -2.88 -6.90 -10.36
N GLY A 658 -3.57 -5.99 -11.04
CA GLY A 658 -3.53 -5.85 -12.50
C GLY A 658 -4.13 -4.51 -12.90
N LEU A 659 -3.66 -3.90 -14.00
CA LEU A 659 -4.10 -2.56 -14.44
C LEU A 659 -5.63 -2.45 -14.60
N VAL A 660 -6.28 -3.49 -15.11
CA VAL A 660 -7.74 -3.50 -15.28
C VAL A 660 -8.43 -4.02 -14.03
N ALA A 661 -8.04 -5.19 -13.54
CA ALA A 661 -8.68 -5.77 -12.37
C ALA A 661 -7.67 -6.51 -11.47
N ASN A 662 -7.85 -6.41 -10.15
CA ASN A 662 -7.08 -7.26 -9.26
C ASN A 662 -7.54 -8.71 -9.38
N THR A 663 -8.87 -8.94 -9.36
CA THR A 663 -9.47 -10.25 -9.57
C THR A 663 -10.61 -10.16 -10.57
N MET A 664 -10.73 -11.20 -11.40
CA MET A 664 -11.84 -11.35 -12.33
C MET A 664 -12.33 -12.80 -12.28
N ARG A 665 -13.63 -12.99 -12.06
CA ARG A 665 -14.20 -14.34 -11.97
C ARG A 665 -15.58 -14.42 -12.60
N GLY A 666 -15.86 -15.53 -13.23
CA GLY A 666 -17.21 -15.92 -13.59
C GLY A 666 -17.96 -16.55 -12.41
N GLY A 667 -18.98 -17.32 -12.69
CA GLY A 667 -19.81 -17.96 -11.65
C GLY A 667 -20.76 -19.01 -12.22
N PHE A 668 -21.78 -19.29 -11.45
CA PHE A 668 -22.88 -20.18 -11.84
C PHE A 668 -24.22 -19.52 -11.49
N THR A 669 -25.23 -19.77 -12.32
CA THR A 669 -26.62 -19.46 -11.93
C THR A 669 -27.11 -20.43 -10.86
N ASP A 670 -28.25 -20.15 -10.23
CA ASP A 670 -28.89 -21.05 -9.27
C ASP A 670 -29.23 -22.42 -9.88
N GLU A 671 -29.41 -22.49 -11.20
CA GLU A 671 -29.65 -23.74 -11.94
C GLU A 671 -28.36 -24.44 -12.40
N GLY A 672 -27.16 -23.87 -12.06
CA GLY A 672 -25.87 -24.44 -12.38
C GLY A 672 -25.37 -24.14 -13.80
N ALA A 673 -25.93 -23.16 -14.51
CA ALA A 673 -25.37 -22.68 -15.78
C ALA A 673 -24.17 -21.78 -15.57
N GLU A 674 -23.14 -21.91 -16.41
CA GLU A 674 -21.92 -21.12 -16.35
C GLU A 674 -22.17 -19.65 -16.66
N LEU A 675 -21.61 -18.77 -15.85
CA LEU A 675 -21.55 -17.33 -16.06
C LEU A 675 -20.10 -16.95 -16.40
N SER A 676 -19.89 -16.26 -17.53
CA SER A 676 -18.56 -15.87 -17.99
C SER A 676 -18.36 -14.38 -17.91
N ALA A 677 -17.37 -13.96 -17.13
CA ALA A 677 -16.83 -12.60 -17.19
C ALA A 677 -15.95 -12.44 -18.44
N GLN A 678 -15.98 -11.28 -19.09
CA GLN A 678 -15.31 -11.06 -20.37
C GLN A 678 -14.47 -9.81 -20.37
N LEU A 679 -13.22 -9.94 -20.87
CA LEU A 679 -12.31 -8.84 -21.18
C LEU A 679 -11.92 -8.93 -22.66
N SER A 680 -12.24 -7.92 -23.47
CA SER A 680 -11.94 -7.97 -24.89
C SER A 680 -11.57 -6.63 -25.50
N ASN A 681 -10.65 -6.64 -26.46
CA ASN A 681 -10.17 -5.45 -27.15
C ASN A 681 -9.68 -4.40 -26.12
N VAL A 682 -8.73 -4.82 -25.29
CA VAL A 682 -8.09 -3.96 -24.27
C VAL A 682 -6.61 -3.85 -24.57
N HIS A 683 -6.19 -2.64 -24.89
CA HIS A 683 -4.83 -2.35 -25.30
C HIS A 683 -4.18 -1.34 -24.37
N VAL A 684 -2.97 -1.65 -23.94
CA VAL A 684 -2.18 -0.80 -23.05
C VAL A 684 -0.84 -0.50 -23.70
N VAL A 685 -0.50 0.77 -23.80
CA VAL A 685 0.74 1.25 -24.41
C VAL A 685 1.64 1.83 -23.33
N ALA A 686 2.88 1.38 -23.29
CA ALA A 686 3.96 1.83 -22.43
C ALA A 686 3.56 1.91 -20.91
N PRO A 687 2.94 0.86 -20.34
CA PRO A 687 2.65 0.84 -18.92
C PRO A 687 3.93 0.71 -18.09
N VAL A 688 3.89 1.30 -16.90
CA VAL A 688 4.91 1.12 -15.86
C VAL A 688 4.25 0.51 -14.62
N ILE A 689 4.64 -0.70 -14.25
CA ILE A 689 4.17 -1.39 -13.05
C ILE A 689 5.39 -1.65 -12.16
N VAL A 690 5.41 -1.05 -10.98
CA VAL A 690 6.55 -1.12 -10.05
C VAL A 690 6.12 -1.39 -8.63
N GLY A 691 6.95 -2.13 -7.88
CA GLY A 691 6.69 -2.42 -6.47
C GLY A 691 7.84 -3.20 -5.88
N GLN A 692 8.75 -2.53 -5.18
CA GLN A 692 9.93 -3.17 -4.59
C GLN A 692 9.56 -4.13 -3.45
N ASP A 693 8.51 -3.83 -2.72
CA ASP A 693 8.04 -4.63 -1.57
C ASP A 693 6.79 -5.46 -1.88
N PHE A 694 6.34 -5.48 -3.13
CA PHE A 694 5.17 -6.26 -3.51
C PHE A 694 5.51 -7.74 -3.58
N ALA A 695 4.85 -8.55 -2.75
CA ALA A 695 5.08 -10.00 -2.63
C ALA A 695 3.93 -10.86 -3.18
N GLY A 696 2.86 -10.23 -3.70
CA GLY A 696 1.69 -10.93 -4.23
C GLY A 696 1.83 -11.38 -5.68
N VAL A 697 0.70 -11.58 -6.32
CA VAL A 697 0.55 -12.01 -7.71
C VAL A 697 0.15 -10.82 -8.58
N CYS A 698 0.88 -10.55 -9.65
CA CYS A 698 0.56 -9.47 -10.57
C CYS A 698 0.40 -9.98 -12.01
N GLY A 699 -0.62 -9.47 -12.68
CA GLY A 699 -0.72 -9.53 -14.13
C GLY A 699 -0.76 -8.11 -14.71
N GLY A 700 -0.23 -7.93 -15.90
CA GLY A 700 -0.28 -6.63 -16.56
C GLY A 700 -1.71 -6.09 -16.71
N LEU A 701 -2.69 -6.95 -16.94
CA LEU A 701 -4.12 -6.59 -17.00
C LEU A 701 -4.90 -7.08 -15.80
N ILE A 702 -4.74 -8.35 -15.41
CA ILE A 702 -5.52 -9.01 -14.36
C ILE A 702 -4.59 -9.77 -13.41
N GLY A 703 -4.72 -9.56 -12.10
CA GLY A 703 -3.97 -10.31 -11.09
C GLY A 703 -4.37 -11.78 -11.07
N GLU A 704 -5.66 -12.06 -10.90
CA GLU A 704 -6.21 -13.41 -10.93
C GLU A 704 -7.47 -13.50 -11.81
N ALA A 705 -7.51 -14.46 -12.72
CA ALA A 705 -8.66 -14.80 -13.56
C ALA A 705 -9.10 -16.24 -13.28
N THR A 706 -10.33 -16.43 -12.79
CA THR A 706 -10.84 -17.75 -12.41
C THR A 706 -12.31 -17.95 -12.76
N LEU A 707 -12.75 -19.21 -12.90
CA LEU A 707 -14.14 -19.57 -13.18
C LEU A 707 -14.69 -18.93 -14.48
N PHE A 708 -14.30 -19.46 -15.63
CA PHE A 708 -14.85 -19.13 -16.94
C PHE A 708 -14.61 -17.69 -17.43
N VAL A 709 -13.52 -17.05 -17.02
CA VAL A 709 -13.13 -15.75 -17.57
C VAL A 709 -12.67 -15.91 -19.02
N LYS A 710 -13.22 -15.10 -19.91
CA LYS A 710 -12.85 -15.10 -21.34
C LYS A 710 -12.15 -13.82 -21.69
N MET A 711 -10.89 -13.94 -22.11
CA MET A 711 -10.05 -12.83 -22.54
C MET A 711 -9.67 -12.97 -24.01
N SER A 712 -9.84 -11.91 -24.77
CA SER A 712 -9.47 -11.91 -26.19
C SER A 712 -9.05 -10.53 -26.67
N GLU A 713 -8.18 -10.47 -27.67
CA GLU A 713 -7.73 -9.23 -28.31
C GLU A 713 -7.14 -8.25 -27.26
N CYS A 714 -6.24 -8.76 -26.41
CA CYS A 714 -5.66 -7.97 -25.33
C CYS A 714 -4.15 -7.77 -25.55
N SER A 715 -3.64 -6.58 -25.30
CA SER A 715 -2.19 -6.34 -25.40
C SER A 715 -1.65 -5.37 -24.37
N LEU A 716 -0.39 -5.64 -23.96
CA LEU A 716 0.52 -4.66 -23.38
C LEU A 716 1.73 -4.50 -24.30
N GLN A 717 1.98 -3.28 -24.75
CA GLN A 717 3.08 -2.96 -25.65
C GLN A 717 4.04 -2.00 -24.96
N GLU A 718 5.36 -2.18 -25.20
CA GLU A 718 6.41 -1.37 -24.58
C GLU A 718 6.33 -1.34 -23.04
N ALA A 719 5.87 -2.42 -22.45
CA ALA A 719 5.66 -2.51 -21.01
C ALA A 719 6.96 -2.50 -20.22
N ASN A 720 6.95 -1.89 -19.02
CA ASN A 720 7.97 -2.11 -18.02
C ASN A 720 7.32 -2.57 -16.72
N ILE A 721 7.49 -3.84 -16.39
CA ILE A 721 7.01 -4.46 -15.15
C ILE A 721 8.22 -4.86 -14.32
N GLU A 722 8.39 -4.27 -13.12
CA GLU A 722 9.53 -4.52 -12.22
C GLU A 722 9.01 -4.82 -10.80
N LEU A 723 8.87 -6.11 -10.50
CA LEU A 723 8.32 -6.65 -9.24
C LEU A 723 9.23 -7.78 -8.72
N PRO A 724 10.46 -7.49 -8.29
CA PRO A 724 11.49 -8.49 -8.03
C PRO A 724 11.17 -9.45 -6.89
N HIS A 725 10.23 -9.10 -6.01
CA HIS A 725 9.85 -9.90 -4.85
C HIS A 725 8.46 -10.52 -4.97
N ALA A 726 7.76 -10.31 -6.07
CA ALA A 726 6.45 -10.89 -6.29
C ALA A 726 6.48 -12.43 -6.34
N GLU A 727 5.45 -13.08 -5.84
CA GLU A 727 5.26 -14.52 -5.93
C GLU A 727 5.15 -14.96 -7.39
N ALA A 728 4.32 -14.26 -8.14
CA ALA A 728 4.09 -14.58 -9.56
C ALA A 728 3.81 -13.31 -10.36
N VAL A 729 4.41 -13.22 -11.57
CA VAL A 729 4.20 -12.09 -12.48
C VAL A 729 3.94 -12.58 -13.89
N GLY A 730 2.77 -12.23 -14.44
CA GLY A 730 2.41 -12.46 -15.83
C GLY A 730 2.39 -11.17 -16.65
N GLY A 731 2.79 -11.23 -17.89
CA GLY A 731 2.73 -10.07 -18.78
C GLY A 731 1.31 -9.51 -18.91
N LEU A 732 0.30 -10.37 -18.95
CA LEU A 732 -1.10 -9.99 -18.98
C LEU A 732 -1.86 -10.47 -17.74
N VAL A 733 -1.69 -11.72 -17.32
CA VAL A 733 -2.45 -12.34 -16.22
C VAL A 733 -1.50 -12.95 -15.20
N GLY A 734 -1.71 -12.69 -13.92
CA GLY A 734 -0.93 -13.33 -12.88
C GLY A 734 -1.28 -14.81 -12.78
N HIS A 735 -2.44 -15.15 -12.26
CA HIS A 735 -2.98 -16.51 -12.23
C HIS A 735 -4.23 -16.65 -13.11
N MET A 736 -4.27 -17.70 -13.93
CA MET A 736 -5.43 -18.04 -14.76
C MET A 736 -5.82 -19.47 -14.50
N MET A 737 -7.05 -19.71 -14.04
CA MET A 737 -7.48 -21.04 -13.61
C MET A 737 -8.97 -21.29 -13.83
N THR A 738 -9.35 -22.56 -13.67
CA THR A 738 -10.73 -23.04 -13.69
C THR A 738 -11.48 -22.62 -14.95
N SER A 739 -11.07 -23.19 -16.10
CA SER A 739 -11.67 -23.01 -17.43
C SER A 739 -11.72 -21.53 -17.90
N SER A 740 -10.82 -20.69 -17.39
CA SER A 740 -10.58 -19.35 -17.94
C SER A 740 -9.75 -19.46 -19.21
N SER A 741 -9.87 -18.50 -20.13
CA SER A 741 -9.18 -18.58 -21.42
C SER A 741 -8.58 -17.26 -21.86
N MET A 742 -7.40 -17.34 -22.47
CA MET A 742 -6.77 -16.24 -23.18
C MET A 742 -6.60 -16.62 -24.65
N HIS A 743 -7.25 -15.84 -25.52
CA HIS A 743 -7.20 -16.08 -26.96
C HIS A 743 -6.85 -14.79 -27.69
N VAL A 744 -5.80 -14.81 -28.50
CA VAL A 744 -5.26 -13.65 -29.21
C VAL A 744 -4.77 -12.58 -28.23
N ALA A 745 -3.50 -12.66 -27.86
CA ALA A 745 -2.92 -11.78 -26.87
C ALA A 745 -1.49 -11.39 -27.23
N ALA A 746 -1.08 -10.16 -26.92
CA ALA A 746 0.30 -9.70 -27.16
C ALA A 746 0.94 -9.07 -25.94
N PHE A 747 2.20 -9.34 -25.75
CA PHE A 747 3.03 -8.69 -24.74
C PHE A 747 4.40 -8.31 -25.32
N SER A 748 4.79 -7.04 -25.16
CA SER A 748 6.13 -6.61 -25.51
C SER A 748 6.71 -5.68 -24.46
N GLY A 749 8.04 -5.74 -24.28
CA GLY A 749 8.77 -4.88 -23.36
C GLY A 749 9.65 -5.63 -22.37
N LYS A 750 9.66 -5.20 -21.12
CA LYS A 750 10.46 -5.77 -20.05
C LYS A 750 9.57 -6.31 -18.93
N LEU A 751 9.85 -7.53 -18.51
CA LEU A 751 9.14 -8.21 -17.43
C LEU A 751 10.14 -8.78 -16.42
N GLN A 752 10.19 -8.19 -15.24
CA GLN A 752 11.02 -8.67 -14.15
C GLN A 752 10.14 -9.03 -12.95
N GLY A 753 10.12 -10.29 -12.59
CA GLY A 753 9.37 -10.80 -11.45
C GLY A 753 10.24 -11.51 -10.42
N GLY A 754 9.60 -11.95 -9.34
CA GLY A 754 10.21 -12.75 -8.29
C GLY A 754 10.25 -14.23 -8.65
N ALA A 755 9.46 -15.07 -7.96
CA ALA A 755 9.63 -16.53 -8.06
C ALA A 755 9.20 -17.10 -9.41
N MET A 756 8.03 -16.74 -9.90
CA MET A 756 7.42 -17.31 -11.11
C MET A 756 7.07 -16.22 -12.12
N VAL A 757 7.52 -16.38 -13.38
CA VAL A 757 7.30 -15.37 -14.42
C VAL A 757 6.89 -16.02 -15.74
N GLY A 758 5.85 -15.46 -16.39
CA GLY A 758 5.44 -15.86 -17.73
C GLY A 758 5.07 -14.67 -18.61
N GLY A 759 5.44 -14.71 -19.88
CA GLY A 759 5.22 -13.59 -20.81
C GLY A 759 3.75 -13.22 -21.01
N ILE A 760 2.84 -14.17 -20.92
CA ILE A 760 1.39 -13.96 -20.93
C ILE A 760 0.81 -14.20 -19.54
N ALA A 761 1.01 -15.36 -18.95
CA ALA A 761 0.50 -15.70 -17.64
C ALA A 761 1.59 -16.30 -16.76
N ALA A 762 1.62 -15.92 -15.46
CA ALA A 762 2.58 -16.53 -14.55
C ALA A 762 2.22 -17.99 -14.28
N SER A 763 0.95 -18.30 -14.04
CA SER A 763 0.48 -19.68 -13.97
C SER A 763 -0.86 -19.86 -14.69
N VAL A 764 -1.04 -21.04 -15.23
CA VAL A 764 -2.30 -21.50 -15.81
C VAL A 764 -2.64 -22.89 -15.28
N ASP A 765 -3.90 -23.10 -14.95
CA ASP A 765 -4.40 -24.33 -14.33
C ASP A 765 -5.86 -24.61 -14.76
N GLY A 766 -6.35 -25.83 -14.55
CA GLY A 766 -7.76 -26.16 -14.63
C GLY A 766 -8.40 -25.93 -15.99
N ASP A 767 -7.82 -26.48 -17.03
CA ASP A 767 -8.30 -26.41 -18.42
C ASP A 767 -8.37 -24.97 -18.98
N SER A 768 -7.41 -24.13 -18.60
CA SER A 768 -7.34 -22.70 -18.95
C SER A 768 -6.41 -22.44 -20.14
N PRO A 769 -6.87 -22.47 -21.39
CA PRO A 769 -6.02 -22.39 -22.58
C PRO A 769 -5.42 -21.00 -22.80
N VAL A 770 -4.17 -20.98 -23.30
CA VAL A 770 -3.49 -19.80 -23.86
C VAL A 770 -3.16 -20.09 -25.32
N GLN A 771 -3.83 -19.39 -26.22
CA GLN A 771 -3.72 -19.64 -27.65
C GLN A 771 -3.55 -18.35 -28.44
N HIS A 772 -2.77 -18.41 -29.52
CA HIS A 772 -2.49 -17.30 -30.41
C HIS A 772 -1.92 -16.09 -29.66
N ALA A 773 -0.94 -16.34 -28.80
CA ALA A 773 -0.23 -15.27 -28.10
C ALA A 773 1.10 -14.97 -28.77
N HIS A 774 1.41 -13.68 -28.88
CA HIS A 774 2.71 -13.16 -29.28
C HIS A 774 3.41 -12.50 -28.11
N VAL A 775 4.65 -12.90 -27.87
CA VAL A 775 5.51 -12.29 -26.86
C VAL A 775 6.84 -11.87 -27.49
N ASN A 776 7.17 -10.58 -27.36
CA ASN A 776 8.48 -10.04 -27.75
C ASN A 776 9.05 -9.23 -26.58
N ALA A 777 9.75 -9.90 -25.66
CA ALA A 777 10.14 -9.29 -24.40
C ALA A 777 11.43 -9.80 -23.79
N ASP A 778 12.02 -8.99 -22.91
CA ASP A 778 13.08 -9.40 -21.99
C ASP A 778 12.43 -9.84 -20.67
N ILE A 779 12.43 -11.14 -20.40
CA ILE A 779 11.74 -11.75 -19.25
C ILE A 779 12.76 -12.29 -18.26
N ALA A 780 12.67 -11.89 -17.00
CA ALA A 780 13.54 -12.36 -15.92
C ALA A 780 12.77 -12.78 -14.68
N GLY A 781 13.17 -13.88 -14.06
CA GLY A 781 12.59 -14.41 -12.83
C GLY A 781 13.56 -15.24 -12.01
N ALA A 782 13.15 -15.57 -10.78
CA ALA A 782 14.04 -16.24 -9.83
C ALA A 782 14.08 -17.76 -10.05
N THR A 783 12.94 -18.45 -10.09
CA THR A 783 12.89 -19.93 -10.02
C THR A 783 12.17 -20.60 -11.18
N ILE A 784 11.20 -19.94 -11.78
CA ILE A 784 10.43 -20.45 -12.92
C ILE A 784 10.24 -19.34 -13.93
N VAL A 785 10.67 -19.54 -15.17
CA VAL A 785 10.54 -18.55 -16.25
C VAL A 785 10.06 -19.22 -17.52
N GLY A 786 8.94 -18.76 -18.06
CA GLY A 786 8.39 -19.19 -19.34
C GLY A 786 8.20 -18.03 -20.31
N GLY A 787 8.48 -18.24 -21.58
CA GLY A 787 8.28 -17.21 -22.60
C GLY A 787 6.78 -16.86 -22.79
N ILE A 788 5.91 -17.83 -22.63
CA ILE A 788 4.44 -17.65 -22.67
C ILE A 788 3.85 -17.84 -21.27
N VAL A 789 4.12 -18.98 -20.63
CA VAL A 789 3.54 -19.32 -19.32
C VAL A 789 4.65 -19.74 -18.36
N GLY A 790 4.67 -19.19 -17.16
CA GLY A 790 5.60 -19.59 -16.11
C GLY A 790 5.36 -21.04 -15.67
N SER A 791 4.20 -21.35 -15.12
CA SER A 791 3.78 -22.69 -14.72
C SER A 791 2.48 -23.08 -15.40
N CYS A 792 2.43 -24.30 -15.90
CA CYS A 792 1.25 -24.85 -16.59
C CYS A 792 0.86 -26.20 -15.95
N GLU A 793 -0.41 -26.29 -15.52
CA GLU A 793 -1.05 -27.53 -15.06
C GLU A 793 -2.37 -27.72 -15.81
N ARG A 794 -2.50 -28.83 -16.55
CA ARG A 794 -3.71 -29.21 -17.31
C ARG A 794 -4.28 -28.14 -18.25
N ALA A 795 -3.47 -27.35 -18.91
CA ALA A 795 -3.93 -26.30 -19.81
C ALA A 795 -3.33 -26.43 -21.20
N ILE A 796 -4.08 -26.05 -22.21
CA ILE A 796 -3.60 -26.04 -23.61
C ILE A 796 -2.80 -24.76 -23.87
N ILE A 797 -1.55 -24.92 -24.27
CA ILE A 797 -0.66 -23.83 -24.68
C ILE A 797 -0.30 -24.05 -26.15
N ALA A 798 -0.99 -23.37 -27.07
CA ALA A 798 -0.87 -23.71 -28.49
C ALA A 798 -0.89 -22.49 -29.41
N ASN A 799 -0.23 -22.61 -30.56
CA ASN A 799 -0.17 -21.60 -31.61
C ASN A 799 0.40 -20.24 -31.10
N ASN A 800 1.35 -20.30 -30.20
CA ASN A 800 1.99 -19.11 -29.66
C ASN A 800 3.36 -18.87 -30.31
N TYR A 801 3.76 -17.61 -30.40
CA TYR A 801 5.03 -17.18 -30.95
C TYR A 801 5.78 -16.33 -29.92
N VAL A 802 7.05 -16.66 -29.67
CA VAL A 802 7.85 -15.98 -28.66
C VAL A 802 9.19 -15.53 -29.20
N GLU A 803 9.53 -14.26 -28.95
CA GLU A 803 10.79 -13.60 -29.27
C GLU A 803 11.38 -12.93 -28.01
N GLY A 804 12.60 -12.39 -28.13
CA GLY A 804 13.26 -11.67 -27.03
C GLY A 804 14.26 -12.52 -26.26
N THR A 805 14.36 -12.32 -24.94
CA THR A 805 15.34 -13.00 -24.09
C THR A 805 14.69 -13.51 -22.79
N LEU A 806 15.19 -14.66 -22.29
CA LEU A 806 14.78 -15.21 -20.99
C LEU A 806 15.98 -15.31 -20.06
N ALA A 807 15.76 -14.99 -18.77
CA ALA A 807 16.76 -15.10 -17.72
C ALA A 807 16.21 -15.74 -16.44
N LEU A 808 16.85 -16.80 -15.97
CA LEU A 808 16.59 -17.47 -14.70
C LEU A 808 17.70 -17.15 -13.71
N ALA A 809 17.36 -16.72 -12.49
CA ALA A 809 18.36 -16.32 -11.51
C ALA A 809 18.85 -17.45 -10.61
N LEU A 810 18.00 -18.44 -10.28
CA LEU A 810 18.30 -19.50 -9.31
C LEU A 810 18.07 -20.90 -9.90
N ALA A 811 18.97 -21.81 -9.60
CA ALA A 811 18.79 -23.24 -9.88
C ALA A 811 17.93 -23.87 -8.78
N THR A 812 16.84 -24.56 -9.15
CA THR A 812 15.93 -25.27 -8.24
C THR A 812 15.62 -26.66 -8.78
N GLU A 813 15.17 -27.56 -7.89
CA GLU A 813 14.85 -28.94 -8.27
C GLU A 813 13.53 -29.07 -9.04
N LYS A 814 12.60 -28.14 -8.84
CA LYS A 814 11.24 -28.17 -9.42
C LYS A 814 10.89 -26.91 -10.21
N GLY A 815 11.88 -26.16 -10.64
CA GLY A 815 11.71 -24.97 -11.46
C GLY A 815 12.70 -25.00 -12.63
N GLY A 816 12.53 -24.08 -13.55
CA GLY A 816 13.38 -23.99 -14.70
C GLY A 816 13.01 -22.88 -15.66
N VAL A 817 13.71 -22.78 -16.76
CA VAL A 817 13.42 -21.85 -17.85
C VAL A 817 13.12 -22.59 -19.15
N GLY A 818 12.01 -22.23 -19.79
CA GLY A 818 11.60 -22.76 -21.08
C GLY A 818 11.03 -21.69 -22.00
N GLY A 819 11.32 -21.81 -23.29
CA GLY A 819 10.87 -20.84 -24.30
C GLY A 819 9.36 -20.65 -24.35
N ILE A 820 8.60 -21.65 -24.04
CA ILE A 820 7.12 -21.59 -23.97
C ILE A 820 6.65 -21.69 -22.50
N VAL A 821 7.02 -22.77 -21.80
CA VAL A 821 6.58 -23.05 -20.44
C VAL A 821 7.79 -23.24 -19.52
N GLY A 822 7.83 -22.54 -18.40
CA GLY A 822 8.90 -22.63 -17.40
C GLY A 822 8.84 -23.96 -16.62
N ALA A 823 7.66 -24.31 -16.13
CA ALA A 823 7.40 -25.58 -15.45
C ALA A 823 6.06 -26.20 -15.93
N LEU A 824 6.11 -27.44 -16.37
CA LEU A 824 4.96 -28.19 -16.85
C LEU A 824 4.64 -29.32 -15.87
N ALA A 825 3.45 -29.33 -15.32
CA ALA A 825 2.88 -30.42 -14.56
C ALA A 825 1.76 -31.07 -15.36
N ALA A 826 1.81 -32.41 -15.51
CA ALA A 826 0.64 -33.13 -15.98
C ALA A 826 -0.32 -33.37 -14.84
N ASP A 827 -1.62 -33.17 -15.08
CA ASP A 827 -2.62 -33.50 -14.09
C ASP A 827 -2.61 -35.00 -13.75
N ILE A 828 -2.58 -35.19 -12.46
CA ILE A 828 -2.65 -36.49 -11.82
C ILE A 828 -4.04 -37.12 -11.96
N MET A 829 -5.11 -36.38 -12.14
CA MET A 829 -6.49 -36.84 -12.17
C MET A 829 -7.10 -36.92 -13.59
N GLY A 830 -6.48 -36.38 -14.57
CA GLY A 830 -6.99 -36.36 -15.93
C GLY A 830 -6.30 -37.37 -16.85
N GLN A 831 -7.04 -37.97 -17.70
CA GLN A 831 -6.53 -38.79 -18.78
C GLN A 831 -5.74 -37.90 -19.76
N ALA A 832 -4.51 -37.57 -19.46
CA ALA A 832 -3.64 -36.86 -20.38
C ALA A 832 -3.32 -37.72 -21.60
N THR A 833 -4.31 -37.87 -22.46
CA THR A 833 -4.18 -38.58 -23.74
C THR A 833 -3.77 -37.67 -24.86
N ASP A 834 -3.92 -36.32 -24.70
CA ASP A 834 -3.71 -35.35 -25.72
C ASP A 834 -2.57 -34.37 -25.39
N ALA A 835 -1.87 -33.91 -26.42
CA ALA A 835 -0.82 -32.91 -26.27
C ALA A 835 -1.37 -31.59 -25.73
N ILE A 836 -0.72 -31.06 -24.69
CA ILE A 836 -1.11 -29.81 -24.03
C ILE A 836 -0.24 -28.62 -24.45
N VAL A 837 1.02 -28.85 -24.86
CA VAL A 837 1.90 -27.83 -25.41
C VAL A 837 2.23 -28.21 -26.86
N TYR A 838 1.61 -27.53 -27.82
CA TYR A 838 1.76 -27.91 -29.23
C TYR A 838 1.64 -26.73 -30.22
N ASP A 839 2.19 -26.93 -31.40
CA ASP A 839 2.19 -25.95 -32.49
C ASP A 839 2.69 -24.55 -32.05
N ASN A 840 3.70 -24.50 -31.16
CA ASN A 840 4.32 -23.23 -30.74
C ASN A 840 5.63 -23.00 -31.48
N ILE A 841 6.00 -21.74 -31.66
CA ILE A 841 7.24 -21.31 -32.29
C ILE A 841 8.06 -20.50 -31.29
N VAL A 842 9.31 -20.93 -31.07
CA VAL A 842 10.32 -20.24 -30.27
C VAL A 842 11.33 -19.57 -31.15
N ALA A 843 11.41 -18.26 -31.13
CA ALA A 843 12.35 -17.44 -31.87
C ALA A 843 13.22 -16.55 -30.97
N LEU A 844 13.52 -17.04 -29.77
CA LEU A 844 14.28 -16.32 -28.75
C LEU A 844 15.74 -16.07 -29.22
N GLN A 845 16.27 -14.95 -28.77
CA GLN A 845 17.69 -14.60 -28.99
C GLN A 845 18.60 -15.33 -27.99
N SER A 846 18.17 -15.51 -26.74
CA SER A 846 18.92 -16.23 -25.72
C SER A 846 18.04 -16.73 -24.57
N ILE A 847 18.48 -17.82 -23.95
CA ILE A 847 18.03 -18.30 -22.65
C ILE A 847 19.25 -18.32 -21.72
N GLN A 848 19.19 -17.57 -20.64
CA GLN A 848 20.25 -17.47 -19.65
C GLN A 848 19.82 -18.18 -18.37
N ALA A 849 20.67 -19.04 -17.83
CA ALA A 849 20.41 -19.77 -16.60
C ALA A 849 21.71 -20.01 -15.82
N PRO A 850 21.69 -20.07 -14.50
CA PRO A 850 22.88 -20.38 -13.71
C PRO A 850 23.27 -21.84 -13.87
N GLN A 851 24.52 -22.16 -13.54
CA GLN A 851 25.03 -23.53 -13.62
C GLN A 851 24.21 -24.47 -12.75
N GLY A 852 23.78 -25.61 -13.30
CA GLY A 852 22.96 -26.61 -12.64
C GLY A 852 21.44 -26.31 -12.64
N ALA A 853 21.03 -25.23 -13.28
CA ALA A 853 19.60 -24.97 -13.48
C ALA A 853 19.04 -25.84 -14.62
N ILE A 854 17.73 -26.09 -14.56
CA ILE A 854 16.98 -26.75 -15.61
C ILE A 854 16.62 -25.71 -16.67
N ALA A 855 17.14 -25.90 -17.90
CA ALA A 855 16.90 -24.98 -19.00
C ALA A 855 16.73 -25.75 -20.31
N HIS A 856 15.63 -25.50 -21.01
CA HIS A 856 15.31 -26.12 -22.29
C HIS A 856 14.66 -25.09 -23.23
N ARG A 857 14.69 -25.39 -24.55
CA ARG A 857 14.24 -24.43 -25.55
C ARG A 857 12.72 -24.22 -25.60
N VAL A 858 11.94 -25.23 -25.21
CA VAL A 858 10.44 -25.18 -25.21
C VAL A 858 9.88 -25.26 -23.82
N VAL A 859 10.16 -26.34 -23.05
CA VAL A 859 9.64 -26.54 -21.69
C VAL A 859 10.81 -26.74 -20.74
N GLY A 860 10.92 -25.92 -19.71
CA GLY A 860 11.95 -25.97 -18.68
C GLY A 860 11.85 -27.25 -17.84
N PHE A 861 11.31 -27.14 -16.65
CA PHE A 861 11.04 -28.31 -15.81
C PHE A 861 9.79 -29.06 -16.29
N SER A 862 9.81 -30.39 -16.30
CA SER A 862 8.62 -31.20 -16.57
C SER A 862 8.49 -32.32 -15.57
N SER A 863 7.33 -32.39 -14.91
CA SER A 863 6.93 -33.50 -14.05
C SER A 863 6.07 -34.55 -14.76
N CYS A 864 5.92 -34.45 -16.08
CA CYS A 864 5.13 -35.38 -16.89
C CYS A 864 5.71 -36.81 -16.95
N ASN A 865 6.84 -37.09 -16.34
CA ASN A 865 7.43 -38.41 -16.19
C ASN A 865 7.10 -39.05 -14.81
N ASP A 866 6.33 -38.39 -14.01
CA ASP A 866 5.86 -38.90 -12.71
C ASP A 866 4.70 -39.89 -12.87
N TYR A 867 4.23 -40.43 -11.82
CA TYR A 867 3.10 -41.35 -11.83
C TYR A 867 2.09 -40.98 -10.75
N GLU A 868 0.82 -41.33 -10.97
CA GLU A 868 -0.21 -41.41 -9.95
C GLU A 868 -0.65 -42.83 -9.69
N TYR A 869 -1.34 -43.06 -8.58
CA TYR A 869 -2.02 -44.30 -8.37
C TYR A 869 -3.32 -44.37 -9.17
N ASP A 870 -3.53 -45.49 -9.87
CA ASP A 870 -4.79 -45.77 -10.54
C ASP A 870 -5.87 -46.10 -9.48
N TRP A 871 -6.49 -45.06 -8.94
CA TRP A 871 -7.45 -45.15 -7.82
C TRP A 871 -8.66 -46.02 -8.11
N ASP A 872 -9.05 -46.18 -9.35
CA ASP A 872 -10.16 -47.03 -9.78
C ASP A 872 -9.85 -48.52 -9.71
N ASN A 873 -8.56 -48.87 -9.75
CA ASN A 873 -8.06 -50.23 -9.74
C ASN A 873 -7.21 -50.57 -8.51
N VAL A 874 -7.21 -49.70 -7.47
CA VAL A 874 -6.48 -49.94 -6.23
C VAL A 874 -7.09 -51.12 -5.44
N ASP A 875 -6.27 -52.12 -5.15
CA ASP A 875 -6.58 -53.13 -4.15
C ASP A 875 -6.11 -52.66 -2.77
N TRP A 876 -7.06 -52.17 -1.98
CA TRP A 876 -6.81 -51.64 -0.64
C TRP A 876 -6.25 -52.64 0.37
N ASN A 877 -6.22 -53.91 0.03
CA ASN A 877 -5.62 -54.96 0.85
C ASN A 877 -4.14 -55.20 0.58
N LYS A 878 -3.59 -54.50 -0.41
CA LYS A 878 -2.17 -54.58 -0.78
C LYS A 878 -1.39 -53.42 -0.22
N ASP A 879 -0.07 -53.65 -0.09
CA ASP A 879 0.86 -52.53 0.22
C ASP A 879 0.82 -51.49 -0.86
N GLN A 880 0.97 -50.23 -0.48
CA GLN A 880 0.96 -49.07 -1.38
C GLN A 880 1.99 -49.16 -2.52
N SER A 881 3.11 -49.88 -2.28
CA SER A 881 4.12 -50.12 -3.32
C SER A 881 3.62 -51.03 -4.46
N GLU A 882 2.56 -51.80 -4.23
CA GLU A 882 1.94 -52.67 -5.23
C GLU A 882 0.70 -52.08 -5.93
N TRP A 883 0.32 -50.90 -5.56
CA TRP A 883 -0.84 -50.23 -6.17
C TRP A 883 -0.54 -49.93 -7.64
N PRO A 884 -1.51 -50.10 -8.54
CA PRO A 884 -1.32 -49.82 -9.95
C PRO A 884 -1.05 -48.32 -10.13
N ARG A 885 -0.18 -48.01 -11.09
CA ARG A 885 0.29 -46.68 -11.40
C ARG A 885 0.02 -46.30 -12.84
N ILE A 886 -0.50 -45.10 -13.05
CA ILE A 886 -0.58 -44.47 -14.35
C ILE A 886 0.66 -43.57 -14.50
N TYR A 887 1.50 -43.88 -15.50
CA TYR A 887 2.71 -43.13 -15.76
C TYR A 887 2.40 -42.07 -16.83
N PHE A 888 2.83 -40.83 -16.55
CA PHE A 888 2.79 -39.75 -17.50
C PHE A 888 4.08 -39.74 -18.31
N ASN A 889 3.99 -39.29 -19.54
CA ASN A 889 5.14 -39.23 -20.43
C ASN A 889 5.19 -37.82 -21.08
N THR A 890 6.28 -37.09 -20.87
CA THR A 890 6.50 -35.77 -21.46
C THR A 890 6.29 -35.77 -22.98
N GLU A 891 6.68 -36.85 -23.67
CA GLU A 891 6.49 -37.00 -25.12
C GLU A 891 5.01 -36.97 -25.56
N LYS A 892 4.09 -37.35 -24.70
CA LYS A 892 2.65 -37.29 -24.99
C LYS A 892 2.06 -35.90 -24.76
N CYS A 893 2.70 -35.11 -23.87
CA CYS A 893 2.24 -33.77 -23.55
C CYS A 893 2.74 -32.73 -24.56
N LEU A 894 3.75 -33.06 -25.36
CA LEU A 894 4.39 -32.15 -26.30
C LEU A 894 4.20 -32.65 -27.74
N LYS A 895 3.87 -31.71 -28.65
CA LYS A 895 3.68 -32.05 -30.03
C LYS A 895 3.93 -30.84 -30.93
N ASP A 896 4.67 -31.02 -32.06
CA ASP A 896 4.82 -30.03 -33.10
C ASP A 896 5.27 -28.64 -32.59
N ASN A 897 6.25 -28.60 -31.61
CA ASN A 897 6.86 -27.37 -31.18
C ASN A 897 8.15 -27.13 -31.96
N TYR A 898 8.33 -25.88 -32.42
CA TYR A 898 9.41 -25.52 -33.30
C TYR A 898 10.31 -24.43 -32.69
N VAL A 899 11.62 -24.52 -32.98
CA VAL A 899 12.57 -23.51 -32.52
C VAL A 899 13.30 -22.96 -33.74
N THR A 900 13.16 -21.66 -34.00
CA THR A 900 13.87 -20.98 -35.07
C THR A 900 15.25 -20.59 -34.59
N SER A 901 16.23 -20.60 -35.49
CA SER A 901 17.64 -20.26 -35.25
C SER A 901 18.45 -21.24 -34.38
N ALA A 902 19.70 -20.98 -34.26
CA ALA A 902 20.65 -21.75 -33.45
C ALA A 902 20.60 -21.32 -31.97
N LEU A 903 19.42 -21.34 -31.35
CA LEU A 903 19.27 -21.07 -29.91
C LEU A 903 20.05 -22.14 -29.12
N ALA A 904 21.21 -21.76 -28.60
CA ALA A 904 22.06 -22.62 -27.79
C ALA A 904 21.73 -22.44 -26.31
N ILE A 905 21.67 -23.55 -25.58
CA ILE A 905 21.64 -23.57 -24.13
C ILE A 905 23.00 -24.01 -23.63
N LEU A 906 23.54 -23.32 -22.65
CA LEU A 906 24.88 -23.55 -22.13
C LEU A 906 25.05 -25.00 -21.64
N ASP A 907 26.05 -25.72 -22.15
CA ASP A 907 26.44 -27.08 -21.74
C ASP A 907 25.38 -28.20 -21.94
N ALA A 908 24.33 -27.97 -22.74
CA ALA A 908 23.30 -28.97 -23.01
C ALA A 908 23.53 -29.71 -24.34
N THR A 909 23.25 -31.03 -24.33
CA THR A 909 23.07 -31.78 -25.55
C THR A 909 21.64 -31.69 -26.00
N ILE A 910 21.36 -30.97 -27.08
CA ILE A 910 20.01 -30.73 -27.58
C ILE A 910 19.53 -31.93 -28.40
N THR A 911 18.41 -32.53 -28.05
CA THR A 911 17.65 -33.49 -28.85
C THR A 911 16.48 -32.76 -29.52
N ALA A 912 16.74 -32.29 -30.74
CA ALA A 912 15.78 -31.47 -31.50
C ALA A 912 14.70 -32.34 -32.16
N GLU A 913 13.64 -32.68 -31.42
CA GLU A 913 12.48 -33.46 -31.88
C GLU A 913 11.16 -32.79 -31.43
N HIS A 914 10.11 -32.99 -32.22
CA HIS A 914 8.79 -32.34 -32.01
C HIS A 914 8.11 -32.61 -30.65
N THR A 915 8.47 -33.76 -30.04
CA THR A 915 7.86 -34.23 -28.76
C THR A 915 8.79 -34.08 -27.57
N THR A 916 9.94 -33.40 -27.74
CA THR A 916 10.89 -33.17 -26.64
C THR A 916 10.77 -31.77 -26.07
N THR A 917 11.33 -31.58 -24.88
CA THR A 917 11.46 -30.26 -24.23
C THR A 917 12.28 -29.27 -25.04
N GLU A 918 13.01 -29.75 -26.05
CA GLU A 918 13.84 -28.91 -26.93
C GLU A 918 13.11 -28.44 -28.21
N GLY A 919 12.02 -29.14 -28.63
CA GLY A 919 11.34 -28.89 -29.89
C GLY A 919 12.19 -29.22 -31.13
N ALA A 920 11.57 -29.17 -32.28
CA ALA A 920 12.22 -29.38 -33.54
C ALA A 920 12.92 -28.12 -34.08
N ASP A 921 14.08 -28.28 -34.72
CA ASP A 921 14.72 -27.16 -35.42
C ASP A 921 13.92 -26.78 -36.67
N MET A 922 13.71 -25.49 -36.85
CA MET A 922 13.08 -24.90 -38.02
C MET A 922 13.94 -23.76 -38.57
N ALA A 923 14.24 -23.81 -39.85
CA ALA A 923 14.95 -22.72 -40.49
C ALA A 923 13.99 -21.53 -40.76
N ALA A 924 14.50 -20.30 -40.63
CA ALA A 924 13.65 -19.10 -40.81
C ALA A 924 12.94 -19.03 -42.18
N ASN A 925 13.51 -19.63 -43.21
CA ASN A 925 12.91 -19.69 -44.55
C ASN A 925 11.82 -20.77 -44.69
N GLU A 926 11.62 -21.62 -43.71
CA GLU A 926 10.51 -22.59 -43.65
C GLU A 926 9.20 -21.96 -43.12
N LEU A 927 9.31 -20.85 -42.46
CA LEU A 927 8.18 -20.07 -41.96
C LEU A 927 7.46 -19.36 -43.13
N THR A 928 6.67 -20.12 -43.87
CA THR A 928 5.92 -19.64 -45.04
C THR A 928 4.41 -19.48 -44.69
N SER A 929 3.68 -18.71 -45.48
CA SER A 929 2.25 -18.57 -45.31
C SER A 929 1.49 -19.91 -45.42
N GLU A 930 1.99 -20.83 -46.24
CA GLU A 930 1.38 -22.16 -46.38
C GLU A 930 1.64 -23.01 -45.12
N TRP A 931 2.87 -22.98 -44.63
CA TRP A 931 3.26 -23.65 -43.39
C TRP A 931 2.45 -23.13 -42.19
N LEU A 932 2.38 -21.81 -42.04
CA LEU A 932 1.65 -21.13 -40.94
C LEU A 932 0.18 -21.57 -40.92
N ASN A 933 -0.53 -21.47 -42.05
CA ASN A 933 -1.94 -21.86 -42.14
C ASN A 933 -2.17 -23.34 -41.87
N THR A 934 -1.23 -24.22 -42.19
CA THR A 934 -1.36 -25.68 -41.91
C THR A 934 -1.09 -26.04 -40.47
N HIS A 935 -0.38 -25.17 -39.70
CA HIS A 935 -0.03 -25.37 -38.30
C HIS A 935 -0.83 -24.48 -37.35
N GLY A 936 -2.00 -24.01 -37.77
CA GLY A 936 -2.92 -23.26 -36.92
C GLY A 936 -2.64 -21.77 -36.79
N PHE A 937 -1.60 -21.24 -37.45
CA PHE A 937 -1.34 -19.79 -37.49
C PHE A 937 -2.10 -19.14 -38.64
N ALA A 938 -3.43 -19.09 -38.52
CA ALA A 938 -4.29 -18.54 -39.56
C ALA A 938 -3.99 -17.06 -39.83
N LEU A 939 -3.61 -16.76 -41.07
CA LEU A 939 -3.28 -15.42 -41.50
C LEU A 939 -4.52 -14.60 -41.87
N GLY A 940 -4.65 -13.40 -41.27
CA GLY A 940 -5.78 -12.51 -41.50
C GLY A 940 -5.77 -11.28 -40.61
N ASN A 941 -6.94 -10.74 -40.33
CA ASN A 941 -7.14 -9.56 -39.48
C ASN A 941 -8.39 -9.71 -38.59
N SER A 942 -8.58 -10.87 -38.01
CA SER A 942 -9.73 -11.17 -37.15
C SER A 942 -9.35 -12.16 -36.05
N VAL A 943 -10.16 -12.28 -35.03
CA VAL A 943 -9.96 -13.25 -33.92
C VAL A 943 -9.77 -14.70 -34.44
N THR A 944 -10.44 -15.09 -35.52
CA THR A 944 -10.34 -16.45 -36.12
C THR A 944 -9.14 -16.61 -37.07
N ALA A 945 -8.56 -15.52 -37.53
CA ALA A 945 -7.35 -15.49 -38.36
C ALA A 945 -6.45 -14.33 -37.88
N PRO A 946 -5.78 -14.49 -36.73
CA PRO A 946 -5.21 -13.37 -36.03
C PRO A 946 -3.80 -12.96 -36.49
N TRP A 947 -3.13 -13.76 -37.29
CA TRP A 947 -1.73 -13.57 -37.61
C TRP A 947 -1.49 -12.76 -38.88
N VAL A 948 -0.49 -11.93 -38.86
CA VAL A 948 0.04 -11.18 -40.02
C VAL A 948 1.51 -11.47 -40.16
N MET A 949 1.96 -11.76 -41.37
CA MET A 949 3.39 -11.93 -41.68
C MET A 949 3.90 -10.73 -42.48
N ASN A 950 4.87 -10.00 -41.96
CA ASN A 950 5.50 -8.89 -42.66
C ASN A 950 7.04 -9.03 -42.62
N ASN A 951 7.68 -9.02 -43.76
CA ASN A 951 9.11 -9.15 -43.89
C ASN A 951 9.75 -10.35 -43.15
N GLY A 952 9.02 -11.45 -43.00
CA GLY A 952 9.49 -12.65 -42.31
C GLY A 952 9.30 -12.65 -40.80
N ALA A 953 8.71 -11.60 -40.21
CA ALA A 953 8.29 -11.55 -38.82
C ALA A 953 6.78 -11.78 -38.71
N LEU A 954 6.37 -12.40 -37.63
CA LEU A 954 4.98 -12.79 -37.36
C LEU A 954 4.42 -11.94 -36.22
N TYR A 955 3.25 -11.32 -36.44
CA TYR A 955 2.57 -10.42 -35.51
C TYR A 955 1.09 -10.73 -35.45
N LEU A 956 0.41 -10.24 -34.43
CA LEU A 956 -1.04 -10.15 -34.43
C LEU A 956 -1.49 -8.86 -35.14
N TRP A 957 -2.65 -8.89 -35.81
CA TRP A 957 -3.09 -7.79 -36.69
C TRP A 957 -3.22 -6.41 -36.01
N PHE A 958 -3.33 -6.36 -34.70
CA PHE A 958 -3.45 -5.12 -33.94
C PHE A 958 -2.11 -4.61 -33.35
N GLU A 959 -1.01 -5.33 -33.56
CA GLU A 959 0.32 -4.91 -33.05
C GLU A 959 1.03 -3.98 -34.02
N ASP A 960 0.82 -4.16 -35.30
CA ASP A 960 1.48 -3.36 -36.32
C ASP A 960 0.50 -2.30 -36.82
N GLY A 961 0.74 -1.02 -36.51
CA GLY A 961 -0.10 0.14 -36.88
C GLY A 961 -0.38 0.32 -38.40
N GLN A 962 -0.35 -0.76 -39.17
CA GLN A 962 -0.50 -0.77 -40.63
C GLN A 962 -1.89 -1.13 -41.15
N THR A 963 -2.87 -1.40 -40.29
CA THR A 963 -4.22 -1.70 -40.79
C THR A 963 -5.29 -0.81 -40.15
N GLY A 964 -5.52 0.30 -40.78
CA GLY A 964 -6.73 1.11 -40.90
C GLY A 964 -7.93 0.90 -39.99
N THR A 965 -7.77 0.88 -38.66
CA THR A 965 -8.88 0.93 -37.71
C THR A 965 -8.73 2.03 -36.66
N GLY A 966 -8.28 3.22 -37.08
CA GLY A 966 -8.39 4.42 -36.20
C GLY A 966 -7.29 4.65 -35.18
N ILE A 967 -6.22 3.85 -35.18
CA ILE A 967 -5.02 4.08 -34.34
C ILE A 967 -3.92 4.83 -35.12
N GLU A 968 -4.17 5.25 -36.36
CA GLU A 968 -3.16 5.81 -37.28
C GLU A 968 -2.45 7.10 -36.78
N ASP A 969 -2.94 7.77 -35.76
CA ASP A 969 -2.36 9.04 -35.30
C ASP A 969 -1.38 8.93 -34.11
N ILE A 970 -1.16 7.72 -33.55
CA ILE A 970 -0.31 7.57 -32.33
C ILE A 970 1.15 7.24 -32.69
N TRP A 971 1.45 6.74 -33.88
CA TRP A 971 2.72 6.10 -34.22
C TRP A 971 3.68 6.93 -35.10
N THR A 972 3.51 8.23 -35.24
CA THR A 972 4.32 9.03 -36.17
C THR A 972 5.60 9.63 -35.58
N ASP A 973 6.01 9.31 -34.36
CA ASP A 973 7.31 9.74 -33.85
C ASP A 973 8.16 8.56 -33.34
N ASN A 974 9.01 8.05 -34.21
CA ASN A 974 10.16 7.20 -33.88
C ASN A 974 11.20 7.99 -33.05
N ALA A 975 10.78 8.62 -31.95
CA ALA A 975 11.71 9.18 -30.99
C ALA A 975 11.93 8.12 -29.90
N THR A 976 13.12 7.57 -29.86
CA THR A 976 13.63 6.82 -28.71
C THR A 976 13.59 7.74 -27.48
N TYR A 977 12.48 7.77 -26.77
CA TYR A 977 12.37 8.50 -25.52
C TYR A 977 13.17 7.77 -24.45
N THR A 978 14.36 8.27 -24.16
CA THR A 978 15.18 7.78 -23.03
C THR A 978 14.65 8.28 -21.68
N ALA A 979 13.81 9.29 -21.66
CA ALA A 979 13.16 9.80 -20.45
C ALA A 979 11.92 10.64 -20.78
N ARG A 980 10.85 10.47 -20.02
CA ARG A 980 9.63 11.28 -20.11
C ARG A 980 9.24 11.84 -18.74
N LYS A 981 8.51 12.96 -18.74
CA LYS A 981 7.99 13.57 -17.50
C LYS A 981 6.49 13.35 -17.42
N MET A 982 6.01 12.98 -16.25
CA MET A 982 4.61 12.85 -15.92
C MET A 982 4.31 13.62 -14.65
N LEU A 983 3.12 14.19 -14.55
CA LEU A 983 2.66 14.83 -13.33
C LEU A 983 1.87 13.80 -12.52
N ILE A 984 2.41 13.34 -11.41
CA ILE A 984 1.78 12.37 -10.52
C ILE A 984 1.52 13.06 -9.18
N ASN A 985 0.26 13.16 -8.76
CA ASN A 985 -0.14 13.86 -7.53
C ASN A 985 0.42 15.30 -7.44
N GLY A 986 0.44 16.02 -8.54
CA GLY A 986 1.01 17.36 -8.59
C GLY A 986 2.54 17.41 -8.57
N GLN A 987 3.24 16.30 -8.55
CA GLN A 987 4.70 16.21 -8.62
C GLN A 987 5.15 15.75 -9.99
N VAL A 988 6.21 16.36 -10.50
CA VAL A 988 6.84 15.92 -11.73
C VAL A 988 7.66 14.67 -11.44
N VAL A 989 7.24 13.54 -12.01
CA VAL A 989 7.99 12.29 -12.01
C VAL A 989 8.64 12.09 -13.36
N ILE A 990 9.91 11.70 -13.37
CA ILE A 990 10.64 11.37 -14.58
C ILE A 990 10.61 9.86 -14.74
N ILE A 991 10.04 9.38 -15.82
CA ILE A 991 10.09 7.97 -16.20
C ILE A 991 11.28 7.84 -17.17
N ARG A 992 12.30 7.09 -16.78
CA ARG A 992 13.47 6.82 -17.61
C ARG A 992 13.82 5.35 -17.55
N ASP A 993 13.96 4.75 -18.72
CA ASP A 993 14.22 3.31 -18.85
C ASP A 993 13.22 2.48 -18.04
N GLY A 994 11.95 2.93 -18.02
CA GLY A 994 10.82 2.32 -17.31
C GLY A 994 10.85 2.43 -15.79
N LYS A 995 11.76 3.19 -15.20
CA LYS A 995 11.81 3.46 -13.76
C LYS A 995 11.32 4.85 -13.46
N LEU A 996 10.68 4.99 -12.31
CA LEU A 996 10.20 6.27 -11.80
C LEU A 996 11.34 6.97 -11.05
N TYR A 997 11.53 8.25 -11.35
CA TYR A 997 12.49 9.11 -10.66
C TYR A 997 11.82 10.42 -10.27
N ASN A 998 12.18 10.96 -9.15
CA ASN A 998 11.84 12.34 -8.84
C ASN A 998 12.70 13.31 -9.70
N VAL A 999 12.38 14.59 -9.67
CA VAL A 999 13.11 15.62 -10.43
C VAL A 999 14.59 15.77 -10.06
N MET A 1000 14.99 15.23 -8.90
CA MET A 1000 16.38 15.18 -8.44
C MET A 1000 17.13 13.96 -8.99
N GLY A 1001 16.43 13.04 -9.70
CA GLY A 1001 17.01 11.83 -10.27
C GLY A 1001 17.09 10.65 -9.30
N TYR A 1002 16.40 10.71 -8.14
CA TYR A 1002 16.30 9.57 -7.24
C TYR A 1002 15.15 8.65 -7.68
N SER A 1003 15.38 7.36 -7.65
CA SER A 1003 14.34 6.35 -7.91
C SER A 1003 13.23 6.47 -6.87
N LEU A 1004 12.00 6.51 -7.35
CA LEU A 1004 10.79 6.52 -6.51
C LEU A 1004 10.33 5.10 -6.24
#